data_5639825f44b5e9e4225a87258115ef16
#
_entry.id   5639825f44b5e9e4225a87258115ef16
#
_cell.length_a   1.000
_cell.length_b   1.000
_cell.length_c   1.000
_cell.angle_alpha   90.00
_cell.angle_beta   90.00
_cell.angle_gamma   90.00
#
_symmetry.space_group_name_H-M   'P 1'
#
loop_
_entity.id
_entity.type
_entity.pdbx_description
1 polymer ?
#
loop_
_entity_poly.entity_id
_entity_poly.type
_entity_poly.pdbx_seq_one_letter_code
_entity_poly.pdbx_strand_id
1 'polypeptide(L)'
;MLQSRKRPIQQVSGAGGKRRRMANRAPNMYFQQNNMFAAKDLSHGRHKPWSALGAWFMGPKAENGDLFQDLVTKTIDSHIKFRRHIYFPCDPPYVTDDLREAEAYQASKDKLQTELELLQRQMQNSVPFYSTRYKGHVNWDIAMPANLGYICALLYNQNNCAAEASTVTTSFELEVGTDLCVMMGYEKDKSMGHLVTGGTIANIEAIWAARNVKFFPLALQRALKKEEKLAAAKDYKVFFPRRGKMGELTGGSEWELLNLDTSSILSMPDDIEMQTGLEHGEFMDVMSDYLYESIGAPEFARRHPLIEKTCVVVPSTAHISFTKAVAVLGLGKNNLVKVAVDDDSRMNSGVLKDILDKHLEDKIPIVAVVAVMGTTEESSIDPLSEILQLRKSYSKKGLDFAIHADGAWGGYFCSMLRDQPQSHYLKPPEDSGFIPRIFLSNYVNEQLSAVNQCDTITIDPHKSGFCPYPAGALCYKDKRMNTFLQITTNVVYYHGDMTLGDIGLEGSKPGAAAAAVRLANRVIGLNKNGYGRILSECNYTAKLLYCLWVTLPEEDDNFIIETTKPLPEKWKNLSQEEQKRLIKDRIIGKSNEELAKDEEAMEYLKEIGPDTLVPCFTVNLKDNKSVDVCNAINMAIFQKLSHSSGERTAHRVPMVVTASSMLHHKHSSALKSFKKRLGLDHKDDNPVKFIITTCMDPWASSIEFFDDLAAIMRNTILCAIGTVKDPKSNHDFISTGVVDDENRVIVYYAGNFSNASKQYGTVATLKFNSQKQAKEYKEKQDALLKTSTEPQPIVFRSKANTTLHDVLFGESEYGDDSEKFDCFVGLPTDQSKPFMSVNMKVLDVPQFEHFDDEEHPEFSSFFMYGNEKSAFLFHIPTKKPDFLQIVQLDDIPKGVGTEDDPDLLLKHGIEVQIPDLSGSPTIIAGTPSDPLKKLKYHATFVGIDGVEMKTTVKIDRKIYFDGTTINY
;
A
#
# COMPACT_ATOMS: atom_id res chain seq x y z
N MET A 1 -24.50 48.56 -33.05
CA MET A 1 -25.43 48.18 -34.16
C MET A 1 -24.70 47.13 -35.01
N LEU A 2 -25.11 45.90 -34.85
CA LEU A 2 -25.28 44.90 -35.89
C LEU A 2 -25.82 43.63 -35.23
N GLN A 3 -26.94 43.23 -35.76
CA GLN A 3 -27.94 42.34 -35.21
C GLN A 3 -27.55 40.86 -35.35
N SER A 4 -27.97 40.12 -34.36
CA SER A 4 -28.13 38.68 -34.29
C SER A 4 -28.84 38.05 -35.50
N ARG A 5 -28.38 36.95 -36.02
CA ARG A 5 -29.18 35.94 -36.73
C ARG A 5 -29.18 34.61 -35.99
N LYS A 6 -30.26 34.37 -35.25
CA LYS A 6 -30.67 33.02 -34.84
C LYS A 6 -31.18 32.24 -36.04
N ARG A 7 -30.71 31.00 -36.24
CA ARG A 7 -31.39 30.01 -37.06
C ARG A 7 -32.07 28.98 -36.15
N PRO A 8 -33.29 28.55 -36.44
CA PRO A 8 -34.03 27.61 -35.61
C PRO A 8 -33.59 26.16 -35.88
N ILE A 9 -33.46 25.40 -34.81
CA ILE A 9 -33.28 23.95 -34.86
C ILE A 9 -34.64 23.32 -35.12
N GLN A 10 -34.77 22.62 -36.27
CA GLN A 10 -35.92 21.79 -36.56
C GLN A 10 -35.96 20.58 -35.62
N GLN A 11 -37.08 20.41 -34.96
CA GLN A 11 -37.44 19.16 -34.29
C GLN A 11 -37.67 18.07 -35.34
N VAL A 12 -36.90 17.00 -35.28
CA VAL A 12 -37.23 15.73 -35.92
C VAL A 12 -37.85 14.83 -34.87
N SER A 13 -39.17 14.71 -34.95
CA SER A 13 -39.94 13.68 -34.29
C SER A 13 -39.76 12.33 -35.02
N GLY A 14 -39.42 11.27 -34.29
CA GLY A 14 -39.62 10.00 -34.93
C GLY A 14 -38.84 8.85 -34.32
N ALA A 15 -39.57 7.92 -33.76
CA ALA A 15 -39.33 6.53 -33.47
C ALA A 15 -38.77 6.20 -32.06
N GLY A 16 -39.73 5.79 -31.25
CA GLY A 16 -39.54 5.20 -29.94
C GLY A 16 -38.73 3.88 -30.01
N GLY A 17 -37.44 3.99 -29.71
CA GLY A 17 -36.65 2.87 -29.25
C GLY A 17 -36.82 2.76 -27.75
N LYS A 18 -37.53 1.75 -27.29
CA LYS A 18 -37.60 1.37 -25.89
C LYS A 18 -36.17 1.11 -25.44
N ARG A 19 -35.55 2.09 -24.77
CA ARG A 19 -34.44 1.77 -23.86
C ARG A 19 -35.00 0.83 -22.81
N ARG A 20 -34.70 -0.44 -22.92
CA ARG A 20 -34.82 -1.36 -21.80
C ARG A 20 -33.97 -0.72 -20.69
N ARG A 21 -34.64 -0.25 -19.64
CA ARG A 21 -34.02 -0.12 -18.33
C ARG A 21 -33.49 -1.52 -18.04
N MET A 22 -32.16 -1.66 -17.99
CA MET A 22 -31.58 -2.82 -17.34
C MET A 22 -32.17 -2.84 -15.95
N ALA A 23 -32.99 -3.81 -15.66
CA ALA A 23 -33.45 -4.10 -14.33
C ALA A 23 -32.20 -4.34 -13.49
N ASN A 24 -32.10 -3.69 -12.33
CA ASN A 24 -31.18 -4.09 -11.27
C ASN A 24 -31.31 -5.59 -11.11
N ARG A 25 -30.39 -6.35 -11.68
CA ARG A 25 -30.26 -7.77 -11.37
C ARG A 25 -29.72 -7.82 -9.94
N ALA A 26 -30.41 -8.59 -9.13
CA ALA A 26 -29.99 -8.90 -7.78
C ALA A 26 -28.54 -9.39 -7.75
N PRO A 27 -27.79 -9.14 -6.69
CA PRO A 27 -26.47 -9.70 -6.51
C PRO A 27 -26.52 -11.22 -6.68
N ASN A 28 -25.50 -11.74 -7.28
CA ASN A 28 -25.26 -13.09 -7.72
C ASN A 28 -25.89 -14.19 -6.85
N MET A 29 -26.56 -15.16 -7.44
CA MET A 29 -27.18 -16.31 -6.76
C MET A 29 -26.20 -17.20 -5.95
N TYR A 30 -24.87 -16.97 -6.08
CA TYR A 30 -23.84 -17.64 -5.29
C TYR A 30 -23.82 -17.23 -3.81
N PHE A 31 -24.32 -16.03 -3.48
CA PHE A 31 -24.44 -15.56 -2.11
C PHE A 31 -25.61 -16.18 -1.34
N GLN A 32 -26.55 -16.80 -2.04
CA GLN A 32 -27.75 -17.31 -1.40
C GLN A 32 -27.59 -18.66 -0.68
N GLN A 33 -26.46 -19.36 -0.86
CA GLN A 33 -26.27 -20.69 -0.27
C GLN A 33 -25.50 -20.71 1.05
N ASN A 34 -24.79 -19.62 1.42
CA ASN A 34 -24.11 -19.53 2.72
C ASN A 34 -24.56 -18.27 3.45
N ASN A 35 -25.61 -18.40 4.22
CA ASN A 35 -26.42 -17.36 4.86
C ASN A 35 -25.78 -16.60 6.03
N MET A 36 -24.46 -16.43 6.10
CA MET A 36 -23.90 -15.57 7.16
C MET A 36 -24.06 -14.07 6.86
N PHE A 37 -24.12 -13.72 5.59
CA PHE A 37 -24.29 -12.35 5.10
C PHE A 37 -25.41 -12.25 4.06
N ALA A 38 -26.55 -12.95 4.28
CA ALA A 38 -27.69 -12.87 3.38
C ALA A 38 -28.06 -11.40 3.13
N ALA A 39 -28.02 -10.98 1.87
CA ALA A 39 -28.44 -9.66 1.47
C ALA A 39 -29.84 -9.37 2.01
N LYS A 40 -29.95 -8.54 3.05
CA LYS A 40 -31.22 -7.94 3.47
C LYS A 40 -31.61 -6.99 2.36
N ASP A 41 -32.92 -6.85 2.13
CA ASP A 41 -33.49 -5.95 1.13
C ASP A 41 -32.81 -4.57 1.15
N LEU A 42 -31.94 -4.34 0.16
CA LEU A 42 -31.02 -3.20 0.06
C LEU A 42 -31.74 -1.89 -0.32
N SER A 43 -33.08 -1.93 -0.45
CA SER A 43 -33.89 -0.75 -0.77
C SER A 43 -34.07 0.21 0.41
N HIS A 44 -33.72 -0.19 1.64
CA HIS A 44 -33.99 0.54 2.87
C HIS A 44 -32.74 0.77 3.71
N GLY A 45 -31.93 1.74 3.36
CA GLY A 45 -30.88 2.21 4.26
C GLY A 45 -29.49 2.41 3.63
N ARG A 46 -29.44 2.95 2.44
CA ARG A 46 -28.16 3.45 1.92
C ARG A 46 -27.67 4.54 2.86
N HIS A 47 -26.54 4.28 3.53
CA HIS A 47 -25.83 5.32 4.25
C HIS A 47 -25.67 6.53 3.32
N LYS A 48 -26.17 7.69 3.74
CA LYS A 48 -25.86 8.94 3.05
C LYS A 48 -24.46 9.37 3.50
N PRO A 49 -23.42 9.27 2.66
CA PRO A 49 -22.12 9.76 3.03
C PRO A 49 -22.21 11.24 3.38
N TRP A 50 -21.35 11.69 4.27
CA TRP A 50 -21.26 13.09 4.62
C TRP A 50 -21.04 13.95 3.35
N SER A 51 -21.96 14.85 3.07
CA SER A 51 -22.05 15.58 1.80
C SER A 51 -20.79 16.42 1.48
N ALA A 52 -20.10 16.97 2.51
CA ALA A 52 -18.87 17.73 2.31
C ALA A 52 -17.71 16.82 1.84
N LEU A 53 -17.65 15.57 2.30
CA LEU A 53 -16.67 14.59 1.85
C LEU A 53 -16.73 14.38 0.33
N GLY A 54 -17.96 14.35 -0.22
CA GLY A 54 -18.19 14.24 -1.66
C GLY A 54 -17.55 15.36 -2.49
N ALA A 55 -17.32 16.54 -1.90
CA ALA A 55 -16.66 17.66 -2.60
C ALA A 55 -15.12 17.60 -2.57
N TRP A 56 -14.54 16.72 -1.75
CA TRP A 56 -13.09 16.67 -1.55
C TRP A 56 -12.37 15.60 -2.37
N PHE A 57 -13.09 14.65 -2.93
CA PHE A 57 -12.54 13.57 -3.74
C PHE A 57 -13.24 13.49 -5.10
N MET A 58 -12.55 12.96 -6.08
CA MET A 58 -13.15 12.72 -7.40
C MET A 58 -14.28 11.67 -7.32
N GLY A 59 -14.18 10.75 -6.38
CA GLY A 59 -15.09 9.63 -6.20
C GLY A 59 -14.61 8.36 -6.90
N PRO A 60 -14.94 7.16 -6.36
CA PRO A 60 -14.46 5.87 -6.88
C PRO A 60 -14.86 5.57 -8.34
N LYS A 61 -15.88 6.23 -8.84
CA LYS A 61 -16.36 6.16 -10.23
C LYS A 61 -16.24 7.50 -10.96
N ALA A 62 -15.35 8.37 -10.48
CA ALA A 62 -15.15 9.73 -10.99
C ALA A 62 -16.44 10.57 -11.02
N GLU A 63 -17.28 10.46 -9.97
CA GLU A 63 -18.57 11.16 -9.88
C GLU A 63 -18.42 12.68 -9.96
N ASN A 64 -17.27 13.21 -9.51
CA ASN A 64 -16.89 14.64 -9.61
C ASN A 64 -15.96 14.92 -10.79
N GLY A 65 -15.89 14.04 -11.80
CA GLY A 65 -15.01 14.20 -12.95
C GLY A 65 -15.20 15.51 -13.68
N ASP A 66 -16.46 15.90 -13.94
CA ASP A 66 -16.81 17.16 -14.62
C ASP A 66 -16.35 18.40 -13.81
N LEU A 67 -16.55 18.38 -12.48
CA LEU A 67 -16.09 19.45 -11.59
C LEU A 67 -14.57 19.56 -11.62
N PHE A 68 -13.87 18.43 -11.51
CA PHE A 68 -12.41 18.41 -11.53
C PHE A 68 -11.85 18.91 -12.85
N GLN A 69 -12.41 18.46 -13.99
CA GLN A 69 -12.01 18.91 -15.33
C GLN A 69 -12.22 20.43 -15.50
N ASP A 70 -13.35 20.97 -15.04
CA ASP A 70 -13.64 22.41 -15.11
C ASP A 70 -12.61 23.22 -14.29
N LEU A 71 -12.29 22.79 -13.07
CA LEU A 71 -11.35 23.48 -12.19
C LEU A 71 -9.90 23.41 -12.71
N VAL A 72 -9.48 22.27 -13.28
CA VAL A 72 -8.16 22.12 -13.93
C VAL A 72 -8.09 23.05 -15.15
N THR A 73 -9.11 23.07 -16.00
CA THR A 73 -9.17 23.95 -17.17
C THR A 73 -9.08 25.41 -16.77
N LYS A 74 -9.85 25.85 -15.76
CA LYS A 74 -9.76 27.22 -15.23
C LYS A 74 -8.37 27.55 -14.70
N THR A 75 -7.70 26.62 -14.07
CA THR A 75 -6.33 26.80 -13.57
C THR A 75 -5.34 27.04 -14.71
N ILE A 76 -5.42 26.23 -15.78
CA ILE A 76 -4.60 26.38 -16.98
C ILE A 76 -4.90 27.71 -17.68
N ASP A 77 -6.17 28.04 -17.85
CA ASP A 77 -6.61 29.31 -18.48
C ASP A 77 -6.11 30.55 -17.71
N SER A 78 -6.11 30.49 -16.38
CA SER A 78 -5.58 31.55 -15.53
C SER A 78 -4.09 31.78 -15.81
N HIS A 79 -3.30 30.70 -15.90
CA HIS A 79 -1.88 30.79 -16.22
C HIS A 79 -1.63 31.32 -17.65
N ILE A 80 -2.41 30.86 -18.62
CA ILE A 80 -2.34 31.36 -20.01
C ILE A 80 -2.66 32.86 -20.06
N LYS A 81 -3.71 33.32 -19.36
CA LYS A 81 -4.06 34.74 -19.26
C LYS A 81 -2.95 35.57 -18.63
N PHE A 82 -2.32 35.08 -17.56
CA PHE A 82 -1.21 35.74 -16.91
C PHE A 82 -0.06 35.98 -17.89
N ARG A 83 0.37 34.94 -18.66
CA ARG A 83 1.44 35.04 -19.64
C ARG A 83 1.12 35.95 -20.80
N ARG A 84 -0.13 35.97 -21.28
CA ARG A 84 -0.53 36.74 -22.46
C ARG A 84 -0.83 38.22 -22.18
N HIS A 85 -1.38 38.48 -20.99
CA HIS A 85 -2.03 39.77 -20.76
C HIS A 85 -1.56 40.54 -19.54
N ILE A 86 -0.80 39.92 -18.65
CA ILE A 86 -0.39 40.53 -17.37
C ILE A 86 1.14 40.73 -17.33
N TYR A 87 1.92 39.69 -17.63
CA TYR A 87 3.37 39.80 -17.61
C TYR A 87 3.89 40.26 -18.95
N PHE A 88 4.30 41.54 -19.04
CA PHE A 88 4.83 42.21 -20.22
C PHE A 88 4.08 41.86 -21.52
N PRO A 89 2.80 42.26 -21.66
CA PRO A 89 1.94 41.88 -22.79
C PRO A 89 2.44 42.41 -24.15
N CYS A 90 3.41 43.35 -24.19
CA CYS A 90 4.00 43.88 -25.40
C CYS A 90 5.19 43.06 -25.90
N ASP A 91 5.68 42.05 -25.17
CA ASP A 91 6.74 41.20 -25.66
C ASP A 91 6.27 40.41 -26.90
N PRO A 92 7.12 40.20 -27.91
CA PRO A 92 6.73 39.52 -29.13
C PRO A 92 6.55 38.01 -28.89
N PRO A 93 5.57 37.38 -29.54
CA PRO A 93 5.44 35.93 -29.55
C PRO A 93 6.52 35.30 -30.44
N TYR A 94 7.14 34.21 -29.97
CA TYR A 94 8.12 33.45 -30.74
C TYR A 94 7.53 32.27 -31.49
N VAL A 95 6.37 31.72 -31.03
CA VAL A 95 5.68 30.63 -31.71
C VAL A 95 4.59 31.26 -32.59
N THR A 96 4.98 31.61 -33.84
CA THR A 96 4.13 32.21 -34.85
C THR A 96 3.27 31.16 -35.56
N ASP A 97 2.28 31.62 -36.36
CA ASP A 97 1.42 30.72 -37.15
C ASP A 97 2.26 30.02 -38.23
N ASP A 98 3.16 30.71 -38.91
CA ASP A 98 4.10 30.11 -39.89
C ASP A 98 4.94 28.98 -39.26
N LEU A 99 5.40 29.19 -38.01
CA LEU A 99 6.16 28.15 -37.29
C LEU A 99 5.29 26.94 -36.99
N ARG A 100 4.02 27.18 -36.66
CA ARG A 100 3.06 26.08 -36.38
C ARG A 100 2.70 25.28 -37.63
N GLU A 101 2.72 25.89 -38.82
CA GLU A 101 2.44 25.25 -40.09
C GLU A 101 3.66 24.47 -40.62
N ALA A 102 4.86 24.72 -40.09
CA ALA A 102 6.07 24.00 -40.49
C ALA A 102 5.96 22.49 -40.28
N GLU A 103 6.42 21.70 -41.23
CA GLU A 103 6.38 20.23 -41.19
C GLU A 103 7.04 19.66 -39.93
N ALA A 104 8.20 20.22 -39.53
CA ALA A 104 8.89 19.82 -38.31
C ALA A 104 8.09 20.06 -37.01
N TYR A 105 7.30 21.17 -36.99
CA TYR A 105 6.41 21.44 -35.85
C TYR A 105 5.28 20.41 -35.76
N GLN A 106 4.62 20.14 -36.91
CA GLN A 106 3.54 19.18 -36.97
C GLN A 106 4.04 17.76 -36.58
N ALA A 107 5.16 17.31 -37.13
CA ALA A 107 5.75 16.03 -36.77
C ALA A 107 6.07 15.94 -35.24
N SER A 108 6.61 16.99 -34.64
CA SER A 108 6.89 17.05 -33.20
C SER A 108 5.61 17.04 -32.37
N LYS A 109 4.56 17.72 -32.82
CA LYS A 109 3.24 17.72 -32.18
C LYS A 109 2.60 16.33 -32.22
N ASP A 110 2.62 15.68 -33.40
CA ASP A 110 2.04 14.36 -33.58
C ASP A 110 2.78 13.31 -32.72
N LYS A 111 4.13 13.42 -32.63
CA LYS A 111 4.92 12.60 -31.73
C LYS A 111 4.54 12.82 -30.26
N LEU A 112 4.38 14.07 -29.83
CA LEU A 112 3.95 14.40 -28.47
C LEU A 112 2.58 13.78 -28.15
N GLN A 113 1.62 13.85 -29.07
CA GLN A 113 0.28 13.28 -28.89
C GLN A 113 0.36 11.76 -28.78
N THR A 114 1.09 11.09 -29.67
CA THR A 114 1.27 9.64 -29.66
C THR A 114 1.89 9.14 -28.35
N GLU A 115 2.98 9.78 -27.92
CA GLU A 115 3.66 9.39 -26.67
C GLU A 115 2.79 9.63 -25.44
N LEU A 116 2.00 10.73 -25.44
CA LEU A 116 1.07 11.00 -24.35
C LEU A 116 -0.06 9.96 -24.28
N GLU A 117 -0.62 9.57 -25.42
CA GLU A 117 -1.63 8.50 -25.48
C GLU A 117 -1.06 7.17 -24.99
N LEU A 118 0.16 6.83 -25.40
CA LEU A 118 0.85 5.63 -24.93
C LEU A 118 1.05 5.67 -23.40
N LEU A 119 1.54 6.80 -22.88
CA LEU A 119 1.70 6.98 -21.44
C LEU A 119 0.37 6.82 -20.68
N GLN A 120 -0.71 7.42 -21.18
CA GLN A 120 -2.05 7.32 -20.57
C GLN A 120 -2.52 5.86 -20.51
N ARG A 121 -2.35 5.08 -21.60
CA ARG A 121 -2.68 3.66 -21.62
C ARG A 121 -1.86 2.85 -20.62
N GLN A 122 -0.54 3.09 -20.56
CA GLN A 122 0.33 2.42 -19.60
C GLN A 122 -0.09 2.72 -18.15
N MET A 123 -0.46 3.99 -17.86
CA MET A 123 -0.92 4.40 -16.52
C MET A 123 -2.22 3.72 -16.08
N GLN A 124 -3.06 3.24 -17.00
CA GLN A 124 -4.27 2.47 -16.67
C GLN A 124 -3.95 1.14 -15.98
N ASN A 125 -2.72 0.62 -16.12
CA ASN A 125 -2.26 -0.56 -15.41
C ASN A 125 -1.70 -0.25 -14.00
N SER A 126 -1.80 0.98 -13.54
CA SER A 126 -1.39 1.37 -12.20
C SER A 126 -2.35 0.80 -11.14
N VAL A 127 -1.83 0.62 -9.93
CA VAL A 127 -2.64 0.20 -8.78
C VAL A 127 -3.82 1.17 -8.59
N PRO A 128 -5.07 0.67 -8.50
CA PRO A 128 -6.26 1.52 -8.44
C PRO A 128 -6.49 2.07 -7.02
N PHE A 129 -5.66 2.99 -6.58
CA PHE A 129 -5.74 3.59 -5.23
C PHE A 129 -7.10 4.22 -4.92
N TYR A 130 -7.82 4.71 -5.92
CA TYR A 130 -9.17 5.31 -5.81
C TYR A 130 -10.28 4.29 -5.54
N SER A 131 -10.02 3.00 -5.74
CA SER A 131 -11.05 1.97 -5.61
C SER A 131 -11.35 1.64 -4.15
N THR A 132 -12.63 1.49 -3.81
CA THR A 132 -13.07 0.97 -2.51
C THR A 132 -12.59 -0.45 -2.24
N ARG A 133 -12.21 -1.20 -3.29
CA ARG A 133 -11.61 -2.54 -3.23
C ARG A 133 -10.11 -2.54 -2.90
N TYR A 134 -9.47 -1.37 -2.92
CA TYR A 134 -8.07 -1.25 -2.54
C TYR A 134 -7.92 -1.25 -1.01
N LYS A 135 -7.23 -2.25 -0.49
CA LYS A 135 -6.94 -2.45 0.94
C LYS A 135 -5.44 -2.74 1.17
N GLY A 136 -4.58 -2.29 0.26
CA GLY A 136 -3.16 -2.59 0.26
C GLY A 136 -2.35 -1.74 1.24
N HIS A 137 -1.69 -0.70 0.77
CA HIS A 137 -0.80 0.14 1.57
C HIS A 137 -1.53 1.31 2.24
N VAL A 138 -0.80 2.06 3.08
CA VAL A 138 -1.25 3.29 3.74
C VAL A 138 -1.33 4.47 2.74
N ASN A 139 -2.04 4.26 1.65
CA ASN A 139 -2.23 5.19 0.55
C ASN A 139 -3.65 5.05 -0.03
N TRP A 140 -4.20 6.13 -0.55
CA TRP A 140 -5.54 6.23 -1.13
C TRP A 140 -5.57 7.29 -2.21
N ASP A 141 -6.73 7.52 -2.81
CA ASP A 141 -6.97 8.59 -3.76
C ASP A 141 -6.54 9.96 -3.22
N ILE A 142 -6.04 10.81 -4.08
CA ILE A 142 -5.58 12.15 -3.72
C ILE A 142 -6.80 13.07 -3.61
N ALA A 143 -6.87 13.85 -2.53
CA ALA A 143 -7.91 14.85 -2.38
C ALA A 143 -7.88 15.88 -3.53
N MET A 144 -9.04 16.21 -4.12
CA MET A 144 -9.12 17.18 -5.24
C MET A 144 -8.44 18.51 -4.93
N PRO A 145 -8.60 19.14 -3.75
CA PRO A 145 -7.88 20.38 -3.46
C PRO A 145 -6.37 20.20 -3.50
N ALA A 146 -5.83 19.06 -3.04
CA ALA A 146 -4.40 18.79 -3.13
C ALA A 146 -3.93 18.66 -4.59
N ASN A 147 -4.66 17.92 -5.42
CA ASN A 147 -4.38 17.82 -6.86
C ASN A 147 -4.40 19.18 -7.54
N LEU A 148 -5.42 19.99 -7.28
CA LEU A 148 -5.58 21.33 -7.88
C LEU A 148 -4.45 22.27 -7.44
N GLY A 149 -4.08 22.24 -6.15
CA GLY A 149 -2.96 23.02 -5.64
C GLY A 149 -1.64 22.65 -6.30
N TYR A 150 -1.40 21.34 -6.47
CA TYR A 150 -0.22 20.83 -7.15
C TYR A 150 -0.15 21.27 -8.61
N ILE A 151 -1.23 21.04 -9.38
CA ILE A 151 -1.31 21.43 -10.80
C ILE A 151 -1.13 22.94 -10.96
N CYS A 152 -1.75 23.75 -10.10
CA CYS A 152 -1.63 25.20 -10.15
C CYS A 152 -0.17 25.66 -10.00
N ALA A 153 0.54 25.16 -9.00
CA ALA A 153 1.92 25.58 -8.75
C ALA A 153 2.93 24.93 -9.71
N LEU A 154 2.66 23.72 -10.21
CA LEU A 154 3.47 23.06 -11.24
C LEU A 154 3.68 23.94 -12.48
N LEU A 155 2.64 24.69 -12.90
CA LEU A 155 2.72 25.60 -14.05
C LEU A 155 3.72 26.74 -13.87
N TYR A 156 4.07 27.10 -12.62
CA TYR A 156 5.05 28.12 -12.27
C TYR A 156 6.44 27.55 -11.95
N ASN A 157 6.51 26.25 -11.64
CA ASN A 157 7.75 25.49 -11.38
C ASN A 157 8.72 26.16 -10.38
N GLN A 158 8.18 26.66 -9.25
CA GLN A 158 8.97 27.36 -8.24
C GLN A 158 9.79 26.38 -7.39
N ASN A 159 11.00 26.82 -6.99
CA ASN A 159 11.92 26.09 -6.13
C ASN A 159 11.96 26.73 -4.74
N ASN A 160 11.48 26.02 -3.71
CA ASN A 160 11.41 26.51 -2.32
C ASN A 160 12.79 26.55 -1.61
N CYS A 161 13.89 26.43 -2.33
CA CYS A 161 15.23 26.62 -1.77
C CYS A 161 15.37 28.01 -1.14
N ALA A 162 14.93 29.06 -1.86
CA ALA A 162 15.04 30.44 -1.40
C ALA A 162 13.88 31.29 -1.95
N ALA A 163 13.58 32.39 -1.27
CA ALA A 163 12.47 33.27 -1.65
C ALA A 163 12.60 33.89 -3.03
N GLU A 164 13.83 34.16 -3.50
CA GLU A 164 14.06 34.69 -4.87
C GLU A 164 13.75 33.66 -5.97
N ALA A 165 13.92 32.36 -5.69
CA ALA A 165 13.55 31.28 -6.60
C ALA A 165 12.07 30.85 -6.45
N SER A 166 11.45 31.27 -5.37
CA SER A 166 10.06 30.95 -5.01
C SER A 166 9.43 32.05 -4.17
N THR A 167 9.01 33.12 -4.85
CA THR A 167 8.41 34.30 -4.21
C THR A 167 7.07 34.04 -3.53
N VAL A 168 6.39 32.93 -3.87
CA VAL A 168 5.05 32.59 -3.36
C VAL A 168 5.05 31.28 -2.58
N THR A 169 5.58 30.20 -3.17
CA THR A 169 5.41 28.85 -2.56
C THR A 169 6.34 28.62 -1.38
N THR A 170 7.44 29.38 -1.20
CA THR A 170 8.22 29.36 0.06
C THR A 170 7.39 29.83 1.25
N SER A 171 6.61 30.93 1.09
CA SER A 171 5.70 31.37 2.15
C SER A 171 4.57 30.34 2.43
N PHE A 172 4.12 29.65 1.39
CA PHE A 172 3.14 28.56 1.57
C PHE A 172 3.73 27.41 2.40
N GLU A 173 4.97 27.05 2.18
CA GLU A 173 5.65 26.00 2.95
C GLU A 173 5.78 26.36 4.43
N LEU A 174 6.16 27.60 4.75
CA LEU A 174 6.21 28.09 6.13
C LEU A 174 4.84 28.11 6.80
N GLU A 175 3.78 28.49 6.06
CA GLU A 175 2.40 28.41 6.53
C GLU A 175 1.99 26.97 6.82
N VAL A 176 2.26 26.03 5.88
CA VAL A 176 2.00 24.60 6.05
C VAL A 176 2.73 24.03 7.27
N GLY A 177 4.01 24.35 7.42
CA GLY A 177 4.80 23.93 8.58
C GLY A 177 4.18 24.40 9.90
N THR A 178 3.73 25.65 9.94
CA THR A 178 3.04 26.23 11.11
C THR A 178 1.71 25.51 11.37
N ASP A 179 0.90 25.29 10.33
CA ASP A 179 -0.39 24.60 10.45
C ASP A 179 -0.21 23.18 11.01
N LEU A 180 0.79 22.42 10.52
CA LEU A 180 1.10 21.09 11.02
C LEU A 180 1.58 21.12 12.48
N CYS A 181 2.42 22.08 12.86
CA CYS A 181 2.83 22.27 14.25
C CYS A 181 1.64 22.52 15.17
N VAL A 182 0.71 23.38 14.76
CA VAL A 182 -0.53 23.65 15.52
C VAL A 182 -1.42 22.41 15.59
N MET A 183 -1.50 21.64 14.51
CA MET A 183 -2.23 20.37 14.52
C MET A 183 -1.61 19.39 15.55
N MET A 184 -0.29 19.37 15.71
CA MET A 184 0.38 18.57 16.75
C MET A 184 0.16 19.12 18.15
N GLY A 185 -0.32 20.35 18.31
CA GLY A 185 -0.51 21.03 19.59
C GLY A 185 0.73 21.76 20.09
N TYR A 186 1.66 22.06 19.20
CA TYR A 186 2.79 22.92 19.52
C TYR A 186 2.36 24.40 19.59
N GLU A 187 3.08 25.19 20.36
CA GLU A 187 2.91 26.63 20.43
C GLU A 187 3.37 27.28 19.12
N LYS A 188 2.45 27.98 18.44
CA LYS A 188 2.65 28.57 17.12
C LYS A 188 3.95 29.38 16.97
N ASP A 189 4.21 30.25 17.96
CA ASP A 189 5.32 31.23 17.89
C ASP A 189 6.69 30.62 18.26
N LYS A 190 6.67 29.46 18.93
CA LYS A 190 7.89 28.75 19.37
C LYS A 190 8.28 27.62 18.45
N SER A 191 7.33 27.05 17.71
CA SER A 191 7.54 25.90 16.87
C SER A 191 7.88 26.30 15.44
N MET A 192 8.41 25.36 14.69
CA MET A 192 8.65 25.46 13.25
C MET A 192 8.44 24.10 12.59
N GLY A 193 7.91 24.12 11.39
CA GLY A 193 7.83 22.93 10.51
C GLY A 193 8.17 23.30 9.09
N HIS A 194 8.67 22.32 8.34
CA HIS A 194 8.90 22.45 6.91
C HIS A 194 8.60 21.13 6.19
N LEU A 195 8.42 21.21 4.86
CA LEU A 195 8.21 20.04 4.03
C LEU A 195 9.54 19.40 3.64
N VAL A 196 9.48 18.09 3.47
CA VAL A 196 10.55 17.24 2.91
C VAL A 196 9.92 16.24 1.94
N THR A 197 10.73 15.50 1.19
CA THR A 197 10.19 14.50 0.23
C THR A 197 9.40 13.37 0.88
N GLY A 198 9.68 13.03 2.13
CA GLY A 198 8.94 12.00 2.87
C GLY A 198 9.54 11.67 4.24
N GLY A 199 8.84 10.85 5.01
CA GLY A 199 9.19 10.51 6.40
C GLY A 199 10.61 9.97 6.60
N THR A 200 11.22 9.34 5.59
CA THR A 200 12.62 8.93 5.68
C THR A 200 13.56 10.12 5.86
N ILE A 201 13.39 11.17 5.07
CA ILE A 201 14.19 12.39 5.17
C ILE A 201 13.91 13.11 6.50
N ALA A 202 12.62 13.25 6.85
CA ALA A 202 12.21 13.84 8.12
C ALA A 202 12.85 13.12 9.33
N ASN A 203 12.85 11.79 9.36
CA ASN A 203 13.46 11.00 10.43
C ASN A 203 14.99 11.16 10.47
N ILE A 204 15.67 11.24 9.31
CA ILE A 204 17.12 11.49 9.25
C ILE A 204 17.43 12.87 9.81
N GLU A 205 16.71 13.91 9.41
CA GLU A 205 16.89 15.28 9.90
C GLU A 205 16.60 15.39 11.40
N ALA A 206 15.56 14.75 11.90
CA ALA A 206 15.22 14.76 13.33
C ALA A 206 16.35 14.16 14.17
N ILE A 207 16.93 13.04 13.74
CA ILE A 207 18.06 12.42 14.45
C ILE A 207 19.33 13.24 14.28
N TRP A 208 19.54 13.88 13.12
CA TRP A 208 20.63 14.81 12.91
C TRP A 208 20.55 15.99 13.86
N ALA A 209 19.40 16.67 13.96
CA ALA A 209 19.17 17.76 14.89
C ALA A 209 19.40 17.32 16.35
N ALA A 210 18.82 16.19 16.76
CA ALA A 210 18.99 15.65 18.11
C ALA A 210 20.46 15.34 18.44
N ARG A 211 21.24 14.80 17.47
CA ARG A 211 22.68 14.56 17.62
C ARG A 211 23.44 15.87 17.83
N ASN A 212 23.20 16.87 16.97
CA ASN A 212 23.90 18.15 17.02
C ASN A 212 23.63 18.88 18.33
N VAL A 213 22.36 18.94 18.73
CA VAL A 213 21.97 19.49 20.04
C VAL A 213 22.70 18.74 21.17
N LYS A 214 22.74 17.42 21.11
CA LYS A 214 23.40 16.56 22.12
C LYS A 214 24.88 16.83 22.28
N PHE A 215 25.58 17.07 21.17
CA PHE A 215 27.04 17.24 21.14
C PHE A 215 27.49 18.70 21.32
N PHE A 216 26.60 19.66 21.11
CA PHE A 216 26.91 21.10 21.19
C PHE A 216 27.55 21.52 22.51
N PRO A 217 27.10 21.08 23.70
CA PRO A 217 27.73 21.48 24.96
C PRO A 217 29.21 21.07 25.08
N LEU A 218 29.60 19.94 24.44
CA LEU A 218 31.01 19.51 24.39
C LEU A 218 31.85 20.45 23.54
N ALA A 219 31.35 20.84 22.39
CA ALA A 219 31.98 21.79 21.48
C ALA A 219 32.13 23.14 22.13
N LEU A 220 31.03 23.67 22.73
CA LEU A 220 31.00 24.96 23.41
C LEU A 220 31.93 25.00 24.60
N GLN A 221 31.95 23.96 25.43
CA GLN A 221 32.88 23.88 26.59
C GLN A 221 34.34 24.05 26.12
N ARG A 222 34.70 23.42 25.01
CA ARG A 222 36.06 23.45 24.49
C ARG A 222 36.39 24.83 23.91
N ALA A 223 35.43 25.43 23.19
CA ALA A 223 35.58 26.79 22.68
C ALA A 223 35.74 27.80 23.79
N LEU A 224 34.90 27.79 24.81
CA LEU A 224 34.99 28.67 26.01
C LEU A 224 36.34 28.57 26.76
N LYS A 225 37.00 27.41 26.70
CA LYS A 225 38.33 27.21 27.33
C LYS A 225 39.46 27.74 26.48
N LYS A 226 39.26 27.92 25.16
CA LYS A 226 40.37 28.20 24.23
C LYS A 226 40.31 29.56 23.53
N GLU A 227 39.09 30.02 23.24
CA GLU A 227 38.86 31.18 22.41
C GLU A 227 38.79 32.47 23.21
N GLU A 228 39.66 33.44 22.91
CA GLU A 228 39.66 34.75 23.53
C GLU A 228 38.38 35.55 23.23
N LYS A 229 37.80 35.39 22.04
CA LYS A 229 36.55 36.03 21.66
C LYS A 229 35.39 35.63 22.57
N LEU A 230 35.44 34.44 23.21
CA LEU A 230 34.43 33.95 24.14
C LEU A 230 34.77 34.20 25.60
N ALA A 231 35.81 34.94 25.92
CA ALA A 231 36.29 35.16 27.31
C ALA A 231 35.22 35.72 28.22
N ALA A 232 34.34 36.61 27.74
CA ALA A 232 33.24 37.19 28.51
C ALA A 232 32.20 36.17 29.00
N ALA A 233 32.06 35.03 28.31
CA ALA A 233 31.15 33.95 28.65
C ALA A 233 31.83 32.75 29.32
N LYS A 234 33.10 32.88 29.75
CA LYS A 234 33.87 31.75 30.30
C LYS A 234 33.22 31.13 31.54
N ASP A 235 32.52 31.91 32.31
CA ASP A 235 31.83 31.50 33.56
C ASP A 235 30.35 31.16 33.33
N TYR A 236 29.95 30.91 32.06
CA TYR A 236 28.58 30.54 31.70
C TYR A 236 28.08 29.35 32.52
N LYS A 237 26.92 29.51 33.17
CA LYS A 237 26.37 28.53 34.12
C LYS A 237 25.17 27.81 33.52
N VAL A 238 25.13 26.50 33.75
CA VAL A 238 24.03 25.62 33.40
C VAL A 238 23.57 24.83 34.62
N PHE A 239 22.32 24.36 34.58
CA PHE A 239 21.84 23.44 35.61
C PHE A 239 22.30 22.03 35.29
N PHE A 240 22.98 21.38 36.21
CA PHE A 240 23.38 20.00 36.14
C PHE A 240 22.39 19.11 36.87
N PRO A 241 21.52 18.35 36.18
CA PRO A 241 20.46 17.57 36.84
C PRO A 241 20.98 16.61 37.90
N ARG A 242 22.09 15.93 37.61
CA ARG A 242 22.71 14.99 38.55
C ARG A 242 23.26 15.67 39.83
N ARG A 243 23.76 16.89 39.72
CA ARG A 243 24.24 17.68 40.87
C ARG A 243 23.11 18.40 41.58
N GLY A 244 21.95 18.54 40.95
CA GLY A 244 20.80 19.30 41.46
C GLY A 244 21.07 20.79 41.64
N LYS A 245 22.08 21.37 40.95
CA LYS A 245 22.50 22.79 41.12
C LYS A 245 23.11 23.37 39.84
N MET A 246 23.12 24.70 39.79
CA MET A 246 23.86 25.45 38.76
C MET A 246 25.38 25.27 38.93
N GLY A 247 26.10 25.23 37.82
CA GLY A 247 27.56 25.18 37.79
C GLY A 247 28.08 25.67 36.43
N GLU A 248 29.37 26.01 36.39
CA GLU A 248 30.00 26.47 35.14
C GLU A 248 30.04 25.36 34.09
N LEU A 249 29.70 25.67 32.84
CA LEU A 249 29.77 24.73 31.72
C LEU A 249 31.18 24.16 31.57
N THR A 250 32.19 25.02 31.77
CA THR A 250 33.62 24.65 31.70
C THR A 250 34.04 23.61 32.70
N GLY A 251 33.34 23.47 33.84
CA GLY A 251 33.57 22.48 34.89
C GLY A 251 32.75 21.18 34.76
N GLY A 252 31.93 21.02 33.70
CA GLY A 252 31.16 19.81 33.45
C GLY A 252 32.01 18.65 32.91
N SER A 253 31.74 17.44 33.36
CA SER A 253 32.28 16.21 32.72
C SER A 253 31.57 15.91 31.42
N GLU A 254 32.16 15.15 30.48
CA GLU A 254 31.54 14.79 29.20
C GLU A 254 30.15 14.14 29.40
N TRP A 255 30.03 13.25 30.38
CA TRP A 255 28.74 12.64 30.74
C TRP A 255 27.69 13.66 31.13
N GLU A 256 28.04 14.64 32.00
CA GLU A 256 27.08 15.64 32.42
C GLU A 256 26.67 16.57 31.29
N LEU A 257 27.61 16.94 30.40
CA LEU A 257 27.36 17.79 29.24
C LEU A 257 26.48 17.11 28.23
N LEU A 258 26.67 15.81 27.99
CA LEU A 258 25.84 14.99 27.11
C LEU A 258 24.43 14.71 27.67
N ASN A 259 24.15 15.13 28.91
CA ASN A 259 22.87 14.86 29.58
C ASN A 259 22.24 16.12 30.21
N LEU A 260 22.55 17.27 29.64
CA LEU A 260 21.81 18.51 29.88
C LEU A 260 20.44 18.43 29.19
N ASP A 261 19.44 19.10 29.73
CA ASP A 261 18.13 19.13 29.11
C ASP A 261 18.15 19.90 27.79
N THR A 262 17.35 19.44 26.82
CA THR A 262 17.28 20.00 25.47
C THR A 262 17.01 21.52 25.50
N SER A 263 16.09 22.00 26.33
CA SER A 263 15.72 23.44 26.38
C SER A 263 16.88 24.30 26.80
N SER A 264 17.67 23.88 27.80
CA SER A 264 18.89 24.58 28.26
C SER A 264 19.93 24.63 27.13
N ILE A 265 20.11 23.54 26.39
CA ILE A 265 21.08 23.52 25.28
C ILE A 265 20.67 24.48 24.16
N LEU A 266 19.38 24.52 23.83
CA LEU A 266 18.85 25.38 22.77
C LEU A 266 18.99 26.88 23.10
N SER A 267 19.12 27.26 24.38
CA SER A 267 19.36 28.67 24.79
C SER A 267 20.82 29.06 24.74
N MET A 268 21.75 28.11 24.71
CA MET A 268 23.19 28.42 24.81
C MET A 268 23.72 29.38 23.74
N PRO A 269 23.39 29.22 22.41
CA PRO A 269 23.86 30.16 21.44
C PRO A 269 23.47 31.60 21.73
N ASP A 270 22.17 31.86 21.96
CA ASP A 270 21.62 33.16 22.24
C ASP A 270 22.27 33.80 23.52
N ASP A 271 22.42 32.98 24.56
CA ASP A 271 23.00 33.41 25.83
C ASP A 271 24.48 33.80 25.70
N ILE A 272 25.25 33.03 24.90
CA ILE A 272 26.67 33.30 24.66
C ILE A 272 26.85 34.54 23.78
N GLU A 273 26.07 34.69 22.71
CA GLU A 273 26.05 35.87 21.85
C GLU A 273 25.75 37.14 22.66
N MET A 274 24.74 37.08 23.53
CA MET A 274 24.38 38.19 24.42
C MET A 274 25.52 38.55 25.39
N GLN A 275 26.22 37.56 25.95
CA GLN A 275 27.33 37.81 26.91
C GLN A 275 28.61 38.31 26.23
N THR A 276 28.87 37.89 25.03
CA THR A 276 30.10 38.23 24.29
C THR A 276 29.92 39.45 23.40
N GLY A 277 28.67 39.77 23.00
CA GLY A 277 28.39 40.84 22.03
C GLY A 277 28.72 40.44 20.59
N LEU A 278 28.96 39.14 20.31
CA LEU A 278 29.20 38.65 18.97
C LEU A 278 27.89 38.54 18.19
N GLU A 279 27.93 38.90 16.93
CA GLU A 279 26.86 38.58 15.99
C GLU A 279 26.84 37.05 15.73
N HIS A 280 25.63 36.48 15.38
CA HIS A 280 25.45 35.06 15.18
C HIS A 280 26.50 34.44 14.21
N GLY A 281 26.77 35.10 13.08
CA GLY A 281 27.75 34.62 12.10
C GLY A 281 29.16 34.53 12.67
N GLU A 282 29.59 35.57 13.45
CA GLU A 282 30.90 35.58 14.09
C GLU A 282 31.03 34.52 15.19
N PHE A 283 29.95 34.26 15.94
CA PHE A 283 29.89 33.16 16.91
C PHE A 283 30.01 31.80 16.21
N MET A 284 29.26 31.56 15.15
CA MET A 284 29.29 30.29 14.42
C MET A 284 30.65 30.07 13.73
N ASP A 285 31.33 31.13 13.25
CA ASP A 285 32.71 31.05 12.72
C ASP A 285 33.68 30.55 13.79
N VAL A 286 33.59 31.07 15.02
CA VAL A 286 34.40 30.61 16.16
C VAL A 286 34.07 29.17 16.51
N MET A 287 32.81 28.81 16.50
CA MET A 287 32.33 27.44 16.83
C MET A 287 32.75 26.43 15.78
N SER A 288 32.97 26.82 14.51
CA SER A 288 33.28 25.90 13.41
C SER A 288 34.47 24.99 13.68
N ASP A 289 35.50 25.41 14.40
CA ASP A 289 36.66 24.60 14.79
C ASP A 289 36.36 23.53 15.88
N TYR A 290 35.13 23.50 16.38
CA TYR A 290 34.71 22.66 17.49
C TYR A 290 33.50 21.79 17.19
N LEU A 291 32.67 22.17 16.22
CA LEU A 291 31.43 21.46 15.88
C LEU A 291 31.71 20.12 15.20
N TYR A 292 30.86 19.12 15.48
CA TYR A 292 30.96 17.78 14.92
C TYR A 292 30.93 17.78 13.38
N GLU A 293 30.05 18.60 12.79
CA GLU A 293 29.92 18.72 11.33
C GLU A 293 31.19 19.28 10.67
N SER A 294 31.85 20.18 11.31
CA SER A 294 32.99 20.91 10.74
C SER A 294 34.27 20.09 10.85
N ILE A 295 34.52 19.46 12.01
CA ILE A 295 35.79 18.74 12.24
C ILE A 295 35.68 17.23 11.91
N GLY A 296 34.46 16.75 11.69
CA GLY A 296 34.15 15.35 11.35
C GLY A 296 34.21 14.38 12.52
N ALA A 297 33.49 13.23 12.36
CA ALA A 297 33.33 12.22 13.39
C ALA A 297 34.64 11.70 14.01
N PRO A 298 35.71 11.38 13.24
CA PRO A 298 36.95 10.85 13.82
C PRO A 298 37.66 11.83 14.76
N GLU A 299 37.76 13.10 14.36
CA GLU A 299 38.40 14.11 15.17
C GLU A 299 37.57 14.49 16.38
N PHE A 300 36.23 14.56 16.23
CA PHE A 300 35.34 14.83 17.36
C PHE A 300 35.37 13.70 18.39
N ALA A 301 35.36 12.41 17.96
CA ALA A 301 35.50 11.26 18.85
C ALA A 301 36.88 11.23 19.56
N ARG A 302 37.95 11.58 18.84
CA ARG A 302 39.29 11.68 19.45
C ARG A 302 39.33 12.73 20.57
N ARG A 303 38.58 13.83 20.40
CA ARG A 303 38.45 14.89 21.43
C ARG A 303 37.48 14.52 22.56
N HIS A 304 36.48 13.70 22.27
CA HIS A 304 35.38 13.35 23.15
C HIS A 304 35.05 11.84 23.08
N PRO A 305 35.88 10.95 23.67
CA PRO A 305 35.76 9.50 23.50
C PRO A 305 34.41 8.92 23.91
N LEU A 306 33.66 9.56 24.80
CA LEU A 306 32.37 9.03 25.27
C LEU A 306 31.31 9.01 24.15
N ILE A 307 31.46 9.80 23.08
CA ILE A 307 30.49 9.83 21.97
C ILE A 307 30.50 8.55 21.12
N GLU A 308 31.58 7.78 21.11
CA GLU A 308 31.66 6.52 20.34
C GLU A 308 30.58 5.51 20.73
N LYS A 309 30.10 5.60 21.98
CA LYS A 309 29.03 4.74 22.49
C LYS A 309 27.62 5.29 22.27
N THR A 310 27.53 6.52 21.74
CA THR A 310 26.23 7.21 21.62
C THR A 310 25.28 6.44 20.71
N CYS A 311 24.05 6.24 21.16
CA CYS A 311 23.05 5.44 20.48
C CYS A 311 21.73 6.19 20.24
N VAL A 312 20.89 5.57 19.37
CA VAL A 312 19.48 5.92 19.17
C VAL A 312 18.64 4.71 19.58
N VAL A 313 17.57 4.93 20.34
CA VAL A 313 16.69 3.86 20.86
C VAL A 313 15.37 3.92 20.12
N VAL A 314 14.95 2.78 19.55
CA VAL A 314 13.73 2.67 18.73
C VAL A 314 12.97 1.39 19.07
N PRO A 315 11.64 1.28 18.85
CA PRO A 315 10.97 -0.02 18.93
C PRO A 315 11.51 -0.97 17.86
N SER A 316 11.47 -2.27 18.10
CA SER A 316 11.92 -3.27 17.13
C SER A 316 11.12 -3.25 15.82
N THR A 317 9.90 -2.70 15.84
CA THR A 317 9.00 -2.48 14.70
C THR A 317 9.24 -1.14 13.97
N ALA A 318 10.20 -0.32 14.42
CA ALA A 318 10.50 0.97 13.80
C ALA A 318 10.85 0.84 12.31
N HIS A 319 10.47 1.86 11.55
CA HIS A 319 10.73 1.94 10.12
C HIS A 319 12.24 1.89 9.80
N ILE A 320 12.60 1.32 8.64
CA ILE A 320 14.01 1.17 8.17
C ILE A 320 14.76 2.51 8.05
N SER A 321 14.06 3.64 8.01
CA SER A 321 14.65 4.98 7.97
C SER A 321 15.62 5.25 9.12
N PHE A 322 15.37 4.72 10.31
CA PHE A 322 16.27 4.90 11.46
C PHE A 322 17.59 4.13 11.29
N THR A 323 17.55 2.95 10.66
CA THR A 323 18.79 2.23 10.28
C THR A 323 19.61 3.04 9.26
N LYS A 324 18.93 3.70 8.31
CA LYS A 324 19.57 4.61 7.36
C LYS A 324 20.11 5.85 8.07
N ALA A 325 19.32 6.44 8.97
CA ALA A 325 19.71 7.65 9.72
C ALA A 325 21.04 7.44 10.49
N VAL A 326 21.12 6.39 11.32
CA VAL A 326 22.36 6.13 12.09
C VAL A 326 23.56 5.79 11.20
N ALA A 327 23.34 5.18 10.03
CA ALA A 327 24.39 4.90 9.08
C ALA A 327 24.92 6.18 8.39
N VAL A 328 23.99 7.01 7.86
CA VAL A 328 24.35 8.27 7.14
C VAL A 328 24.96 9.30 8.09
N LEU A 329 24.43 9.40 9.32
CA LEU A 329 24.91 10.35 10.32
C LEU A 329 26.21 9.93 11.02
N GLY A 330 26.81 8.79 10.65
CA GLY A 330 28.09 8.33 11.21
C GLY A 330 28.01 7.77 12.63
N LEU A 331 26.80 7.53 13.15
CA LEU A 331 26.60 6.90 14.47
C LEU A 331 26.86 5.38 14.43
N GLY A 332 26.66 4.74 13.26
CA GLY A 332 26.84 3.31 13.05
C GLY A 332 25.61 2.47 13.39
N LYS A 333 25.35 1.44 12.57
CA LYS A 333 24.15 0.58 12.70
C LYS A 333 24.09 -0.18 14.03
N ASN A 334 25.23 -0.50 14.62
CA ASN A 334 25.31 -1.21 15.90
C ASN A 334 24.86 -0.33 17.11
N ASN A 335 24.82 0.97 16.91
CA ASN A 335 24.34 1.93 17.90
C ASN A 335 22.84 2.26 17.75
N LEU A 336 22.12 1.50 16.92
CA LEU A 336 20.65 1.52 16.88
C LEU A 336 20.12 0.46 17.84
N VAL A 337 19.73 0.87 19.05
CA VAL A 337 19.23 -0.03 20.10
C VAL A 337 17.75 -0.28 19.87
N LYS A 338 17.37 -1.54 19.69
CA LYS A 338 15.99 -1.95 19.47
C LYS A 338 15.34 -2.41 20.78
N VAL A 339 14.22 -1.80 21.13
CA VAL A 339 13.38 -2.19 22.25
C VAL A 339 12.38 -3.24 21.78
N ALA A 340 12.29 -4.38 22.45
CA ALA A 340 11.27 -5.40 22.15
C ALA A 340 9.85 -4.82 22.33
N VAL A 341 8.93 -5.34 21.55
CA VAL A 341 7.51 -4.95 21.63
C VAL A 341 6.71 -5.92 22.50
N ASP A 342 5.56 -5.46 22.96
CA ASP A 342 4.57 -6.29 23.69
C ASP A 342 3.70 -7.10 22.72
N ASP A 343 2.67 -7.77 23.24
CA ASP A 343 1.75 -8.61 22.45
C ASP A 343 0.85 -7.80 21.51
N ASP A 344 0.70 -6.49 21.73
CA ASP A 344 0.03 -5.54 20.84
C ASP A 344 0.99 -4.91 19.81
N SER A 345 2.23 -5.40 19.71
CA SER A 345 3.32 -4.88 18.87
C SER A 345 3.70 -3.42 19.16
N ARG A 346 3.49 -2.94 20.38
CA ARG A 346 3.89 -1.63 20.88
C ARG A 346 5.21 -1.74 21.63
N MET A 347 6.01 -0.66 21.67
CA MET A 347 7.24 -0.63 22.46
C MET A 347 6.96 -1.06 23.91
N ASN A 348 7.68 -2.06 24.40
CA ASN A 348 7.55 -2.48 25.80
C ASN A 348 8.28 -1.50 26.73
N SER A 349 7.53 -0.72 27.50
CA SER A 349 8.06 0.29 28.42
C SER A 349 8.92 -0.30 29.55
N GLY A 350 8.65 -1.55 29.96
CA GLY A 350 9.48 -2.28 30.93
C GLY A 350 10.86 -2.59 30.36
N VAL A 351 10.92 -3.09 29.13
CA VAL A 351 12.21 -3.36 28.43
C VAL A 351 12.95 -2.05 28.17
N LEU A 352 12.24 -0.99 27.78
CA LEU A 352 12.84 0.35 27.64
C LEU A 352 13.48 0.80 28.96
N LYS A 353 12.77 0.63 30.08
CA LYS A 353 13.29 0.97 31.41
C LYS A 353 14.58 0.21 31.73
N ASP A 354 14.65 -1.09 31.48
CA ASP A 354 15.84 -1.91 31.72
C ASP A 354 17.04 -1.43 30.86
N ILE A 355 16.78 -1.05 29.59
CA ILE A 355 17.79 -0.43 28.71
C ILE A 355 18.27 0.90 29.29
N LEU A 356 17.37 1.76 29.75
CA LEU A 356 17.72 3.06 30.33
C LEU A 356 18.52 2.90 31.64
N ASP A 357 18.17 1.94 32.50
CA ASP A 357 18.92 1.63 33.71
C ASP A 357 20.37 1.21 33.38
N LYS A 358 20.53 0.33 32.39
CA LYS A 358 21.84 -0.12 31.91
C LYS A 358 22.66 1.01 31.30
N HIS A 359 22.03 1.86 30.46
CA HIS A 359 22.71 2.99 29.82
C HIS A 359 23.16 4.04 30.82
N LEU A 360 22.37 4.25 31.87
CA LEU A 360 22.77 5.12 32.99
C LEU A 360 23.97 4.56 33.76
N GLU A 361 24.00 3.26 34.04
CA GLU A 361 25.09 2.56 34.72
C GLU A 361 26.38 2.57 33.89
N ASP A 362 26.28 2.15 32.60
CA ASP A 362 27.42 2.01 31.68
C ASP A 362 27.87 3.36 31.09
N LYS A 363 27.16 4.45 31.39
CA LYS A 363 27.36 5.79 30.84
C LYS A 363 27.33 5.79 29.30
N ILE A 364 26.27 5.24 28.72
CA ILE A 364 26.03 5.23 27.28
C ILE A 364 25.06 6.39 26.94
N PRO A 365 25.51 7.42 26.24
CA PRO A 365 24.62 8.55 25.90
C PRO A 365 23.56 8.14 24.87
N ILE A 366 22.36 8.67 25.02
CA ILE A 366 21.24 8.45 24.11
C ILE A 366 20.95 9.76 23.38
N VAL A 367 21.02 9.74 22.03
CA VAL A 367 20.64 10.90 21.19
C VAL A 367 19.15 11.13 21.28
N ALA A 368 18.39 10.10 20.97
CA ALA A 368 16.93 10.14 20.96
C ALA A 368 16.32 8.79 21.29
N VAL A 369 15.15 8.83 21.95
CA VAL A 369 14.21 7.72 22.01
C VAL A 369 13.08 8.03 21.04
N VAL A 370 12.80 7.08 20.14
CA VAL A 370 11.78 7.21 19.12
C VAL A 370 10.51 6.51 19.57
N ALA A 371 9.38 7.21 19.50
CA ALA A 371 8.04 6.63 19.65
C ALA A 371 7.35 6.60 18.29
N VAL A 372 6.92 5.43 17.83
CA VAL A 372 6.20 5.29 16.55
C VAL A 372 4.70 5.50 16.81
N MET A 373 4.15 6.52 16.13
CA MET A 373 2.73 6.88 16.26
C MET A 373 1.89 6.24 15.15
N GLY A 374 2.00 4.94 15.02
CA GLY A 374 1.37 4.11 14.00
C GLY A 374 2.39 3.38 13.14
N THR A 375 2.64 2.09 13.44
CA THR A 375 3.52 1.25 12.62
C THR A 375 2.86 0.93 11.27
N THR A 376 3.68 0.77 10.23
CA THR A 376 3.22 0.55 8.86
C THR A 376 2.50 -0.79 8.69
N GLU A 377 2.96 -1.82 9.40
CA GLU A 377 2.51 -3.20 9.23
C GLU A 377 1.52 -3.62 10.32
N GLU A 378 1.78 -3.28 11.57
CA GLU A 378 1.00 -3.74 12.72
C GLU A 378 -0.08 -2.72 13.16
N SER A 379 0.00 -1.48 12.65
CA SER A 379 -0.93 -0.39 13.02
C SER A 379 -0.87 0.03 14.49
N SER A 380 0.26 -0.26 15.15
CA SER A 380 0.42 -0.04 16.59
C SER A 380 0.94 1.36 16.90
N ILE A 381 0.45 1.95 18.00
CA ILE A 381 0.90 3.24 18.53
C ILE A 381 1.66 2.98 19.83
N ASP A 382 2.91 3.43 19.92
CA ASP A 382 3.75 3.25 21.10
C ASP A 382 3.21 3.99 22.33
N PRO A 383 3.53 3.53 23.56
CA PRO A 383 3.05 4.13 24.82
C PRO A 383 3.81 5.44 25.13
N LEU A 384 3.57 6.48 24.33
CA LEU A 384 4.28 7.75 24.42
C LEU A 384 4.17 8.42 25.79
N SER A 385 3.01 8.32 26.44
CA SER A 385 2.81 8.87 27.78
C SER A 385 3.77 8.25 28.81
N GLU A 386 4.02 6.94 28.73
CA GLU A 386 4.97 6.24 29.57
C GLU A 386 6.42 6.59 29.23
N ILE A 387 6.76 6.67 27.92
CA ILE A 387 8.09 7.08 27.44
C ILE A 387 8.45 8.48 27.96
N LEU A 388 7.50 9.42 27.93
CA LEU A 388 7.67 10.77 28.48
C LEU A 388 7.88 10.78 30.01
N GLN A 389 7.16 9.91 30.73
CA GLN A 389 7.36 9.75 32.18
C GLN A 389 8.74 9.17 32.50
N LEU A 390 9.20 8.17 31.72
CA LEU A 390 10.56 7.64 31.85
C LEU A 390 11.59 8.72 31.59
N ARG A 391 11.50 9.50 30.50
CA ARG A 391 12.42 10.62 30.24
C ARG A 391 12.51 11.55 31.45
N LYS A 392 11.35 12.01 31.97
CA LYS A 392 11.29 12.89 33.12
C LYS A 392 11.96 12.30 34.37
N SER A 393 11.83 10.99 34.57
CA SER A 393 12.44 10.27 35.68
C SER A 393 13.96 10.16 35.53
N TYR A 394 14.43 9.80 34.30
CA TYR A 394 15.85 9.57 34.05
C TYR A 394 16.65 10.85 33.91
N SER A 395 16.05 11.94 33.39
CA SER A 395 16.67 13.25 33.36
C SER A 395 17.10 13.71 34.77
N LYS A 396 16.25 13.49 35.78
CA LYS A 396 16.60 13.76 37.20
C LYS A 396 17.79 12.92 37.72
N LYS A 397 18.00 11.72 37.13
CA LYS A 397 19.15 10.86 37.47
C LYS A 397 20.40 11.23 36.67
N GLY A 398 20.31 12.14 35.71
CA GLY A 398 21.39 12.59 34.83
C GLY A 398 21.56 11.76 33.58
N LEU A 399 20.46 11.20 33.06
CA LEU A 399 20.37 10.64 31.69
C LEU A 399 19.21 11.33 31.00
N ASP A 400 19.50 12.21 30.04
CA ASP A 400 18.50 12.91 29.24
C ASP A 400 18.68 12.59 27.75
N PHE A 401 17.60 12.69 26.98
CA PHE A 401 17.56 12.38 25.55
C PHE A 401 16.40 13.10 24.87
N ALA A 402 16.52 13.37 23.60
CA ALA A 402 15.40 13.90 22.82
C ALA A 402 14.32 12.81 22.62
N ILE A 403 13.06 13.22 22.54
CA ILE A 403 11.96 12.35 22.13
C ILE A 403 11.51 12.75 20.74
N HIS A 404 11.66 11.82 19.80
CA HIS A 404 11.18 11.94 18.44
C HIS A 404 9.93 11.08 18.25
N ALA A 405 8.83 11.69 17.78
CA ALA A 405 7.64 10.94 17.38
C ALA A 405 7.68 10.67 15.86
N ASP A 406 7.76 9.40 15.46
CA ASP A 406 7.54 9.01 14.08
C ASP A 406 6.04 8.92 13.82
N GLY A 407 5.45 10.06 13.47
CA GLY A 407 4.06 10.20 13.05
C GLY A 407 3.87 10.22 11.54
N ALA A 408 4.82 9.68 10.76
CA ALA A 408 4.72 9.62 9.31
C ALA A 408 3.38 9.05 8.84
N TRP A 409 2.85 8.06 9.55
CA TRP A 409 1.50 7.56 9.33
C TRP A 409 0.47 8.26 10.24
N GLY A 410 0.70 8.24 11.55
CA GLY A 410 -0.30 8.62 12.55
C GLY A 410 -0.46 10.13 12.78
N GLY A 411 0.38 10.99 12.19
CA GLY A 411 0.39 12.41 12.51
C GLY A 411 -0.93 13.13 12.24
N TYR A 412 -1.56 12.89 11.08
CA TYR A 412 -2.85 13.52 10.75
C TYR A 412 -4.00 13.08 11.67
N PHE A 413 -3.89 11.94 12.39
CA PHE A 413 -4.90 11.55 13.39
C PHE A 413 -5.00 12.54 14.54
N CYS A 414 -3.99 13.37 14.78
CA CYS A 414 -4.06 14.45 15.74
C CYS A 414 -5.13 15.50 15.38
N SER A 415 -5.53 15.61 14.11
CA SER A 415 -6.65 16.45 13.69
C SER A 415 -7.98 16.04 14.33
N MET A 416 -8.13 14.75 14.71
CA MET A 416 -9.30 14.24 15.44
C MET A 416 -9.42 14.83 16.85
N LEU A 417 -8.34 15.42 17.38
CA LEU A 417 -8.28 16.01 18.73
C LEU A 417 -8.43 17.53 18.69
N ARG A 418 -8.41 18.16 17.51
CA ARG A 418 -8.43 19.64 17.39
C ARG A 418 -9.83 20.15 17.14
N ASP A 419 -10.20 21.20 17.86
CA ASP A 419 -11.46 21.90 17.62
C ASP A 419 -11.35 22.80 16.38
N GLN A 420 -12.49 23.03 15.73
CA GLN A 420 -12.52 23.96 14.61
C GLN A 420 -12.23 25.38 15.13
N PRO A 421 -11.31 26.14 14.50
CA PRO A 421 -11.09 27.53 14.85
C PRO A 421 -12.39 28.36 14.73
N GLN A 422 -12.66 29.24 15.69
CA GLN A 422 -13.90 30.04 15.73
C GLN A 422 -14.02 31.10 14.60
N SER A 423 -12.97 31.36 13.84
CA SER A 423 -12.90 32.40 12.83
C SER A 423 -13.27 31.89 11.44
N HIS A 424 -14.33 32.41 10.87
CA HIS A 424 -14.65 32.57 9.45
C HIS A 424 -15.07 31.37 8.58
N TYR A 425 -15.25 30.19 9.12
CA TYR A 425 -15.70 29.06 8.29
C TYR A 425 -17.19 28.82 8.47
N LEU A 426 -17.86 28.59 7.33
CA LEU A 426 -19.26 28.20 7.25
C LEU A 426 -19.52 27.08 8.27
N LYS A 427 -20.55 27.23 9.10
CA LYS A 427 -21.02 26.12 9.92
C LYS A 427 -21.19 24.92 9.02
N PRO A 428 -20.65 23.73 9.39
CA PRO A 428 -20.95 22.54 8.64
C PRO A 428 -22.48 22.42 8.54
N PRO A 429 -23.02 22.09 7.37
CA PRO A 429 -24.47 21.90 7.23
C PRO A 429 -24.95 20.88 8.26
N GLU A 430 -26.14 21.13 8.84
CA GLU A 430 -26.74 20.25 9.85
C GLU A 430 -27.05 18.86 9.33
N ASP A 431 -27.12 18.69 8.01
CA ASP A 431 -27.40 17.42 7.33
C ASP A 431 -26.11 16.68 6.98
N SER A 432 -25.45 16.17 7.97
CA SER A 432 -24.13 15.56 7.85
C SER A 432 -24.14 14.07 8.14
N GLY A 433 -24.95 13.22 7.60
CA GLY A 433 -24.90 11.77 7.77
C GLY A 433 -24.25 11.25 9.09
N PHE A 434 -24.45 10.02 9.46
CA PHE A 434 -23.80 9.45 10.64
C PHE A 434 -22.32 9.18 10.36
N ILE A 435 -21.44 9.91 11.02
CA ILE A 435 -20.04 9.55 11.18
C ILE A 435 -19.67 9.81 12.63
N PRO A 436 -19.04 8.87 13.34
CA PRO A 436 -18.53 9.11 14.69
C PRO A 436 -17.55 10.29 14.67
N ARG A 437 -17.79 11.33 15.46
CA ARG A 437 -16.93 12.53 15.46
C ARG A 437 -15.50 12.24 15.89
N ILE A 438 -15.33 11.28 16.81
CA ILE A 438 -14.02 10.79 17.26
C ILE A 438 -14.14 9.29 17.46
N PHE A 439 -13.43 8.53 16.65
CA PHE A 439 -13.44 7.07 16.72
C PHE A 439 -12.05 6.51 17.04
N LEU A 440 -11.47 6.94 18.15
CA LEU A 440 -10.20 6.46 18.70
C LEU A 440 -10.46 5.74 20.02
N SER A 441 -9.75 4.66 20.30
CA SER A 441 -9.76 4.03 21.62
C SER A 441 -9.21 5.00 22.68
N ASN A 442 -9.54 4.77 23.95
CA ASN A 442 -9.04 5.61 25.04
C ASN A 442 -7.51 5.63 25.08
N TYR A 443 -6.88 4.46 24.84
CA TYR A 443 -5.43 4.35 24.76
C TYR A 443 -4.84 5.24 23.62
N VAL A 444 -5.34 5.10 22.40
CA VAL A 444 -4.85 5.89 21.25
C VAL A 444 -5.04 7.39 21.47
N ASN A 445 -6.20 7.78 22.01
CA ASN A 445 -6.49 9.17 22.34
C ASN A 445 -5.47 9.76 23.33
N GLU A 446 -5.11 9.00 24.37
CA GLU A 446 -4.08 9.39 25.33
C GLU A 446 -2.72 9.60 24.67
N GLN A 447 -2.27 8.63 23.85
CA GLN A 447 -0.95 8.71 23.23
C GLN A 447 -0.87 9.88 22.23
N LEU A 448 -1.88 10.05 21.36
CA LEU A 448 -1.92 11.17 20.41
C LEU A 448 -2.06 12.54 21.13
N SER A 449 -2.68 12.60 22.30
CA SER A 449 -2.76 13.83 23.11
C SER A 449 -1.39 14.23 23.67
N ALA A 450 -0.48 13.28 23.85
CA ALA A 450 0.84 13.50 24.42
C ALA A 450 1.91 13.94 23.40
N VAL A 451 1.62 13.90 22.07
CA VAL A 451 2.63 14.18 21.02
C VAL A 451 3.19 15.60 21.09
N ASN A 452 2.42 16.55 21.65
CA ASN A 452 2.86 17.94 21.84
C ASN A 452 4.04 18.09 22.84
N GLN A 453 4.42 17.03 23.52
CA GLN A 453 5.56 17.02 24.45
C GLN A 453 6.84 16.51 23.77
N CYS A 454 6.77 15.91 22.58
CA CYS A 454 7.95 15.48 21.84
C CYS A 454 8.79 16.68 21.36
N ASP A 455 10.09 16.47 21.20
CA ASP A 455 11.01 17.52 20.71
C ASP A 455 10.85 17.71 19.19
N THR A 456 10.63 16.60 18.44
CA THR A 456 10.38 16.61 17.01
C THR A 456 9.31 15.58 16.60
N ILE A 457 8.59 15.85 15.52
CA ILE A 457 7.56 14.95 14.96
C ILE A 457 7.67 14.88 13.45
N THR A 458 7.76 13.67 12.90
CA THR A 458 7.62 13.42 11.45
C THR A 458 6.15 13.25 11.11
N ILE A 459 5.72 13.81 9.96
CA ILE A 459 4.36 13.71 9.43
C ILE A 459 4.43 13.56 7.91
N ASP A 460 3.63 12.66 7.32
CA ASP A 460 3.55 12.53 5.87
C ASP A 460 2.17 12.97 5.33
N PRO A 461 2.04 14.21 4.81
CA PRO A 461 0.82 14.65 4.11
C PRO A 461 0.44 13.75 2.93
N HIS A 462 1.41 13.08 2.28
CA HIS A 462 1.14 12.14 1.19
C HIS A 462 0.58 10.78 1.63
N LYS A 463 0.42 10.55 2.95
CA LYS A 463 -0.27 9.37 3.50
C LYS A 463 -1.65 9.77 3.99
N SER A 464 -1.84 9.91 5.29
CA SER A 464 -3.12 10.25 5.93
C SER A 464 -3.59 11.70 5.69
N GLY A 465 -2.81 12.52 4.99
CA GLY A 465 -3.21 13.84 4.48
C GLY A 465 -3.76 13.83 3.05
N PHE A 466 -3.79 12.69 2.37
CA PHE A 466 -4.33 12.53 1.00
C PHE A 466 -3.73 13.51 -0.03
N CYS A 467 -2.45 13.84 0.12
CA CYS A 467 -1.72 14.73 -0.77
C CYS A 467 -0.83 13.97 -1.76
N PRO A 468 -0.49 14.54 -2.93
CA PRO A 468 0.43 13.91 -3.87
C PRO A 468 1.86 13.88 -3.34
N TYR A 469 2.66 12.91 -3.80
CA TYR A 469 4.12 12.90 -3.61
C TYR A 469 4.79 14.03 -4.40
N PRO A 470 5.93 14.58 -3.92
CA PRO A 470 6.56 14.35 -2.62
C PRO A 470 5.99 15.30 -1.56
N ALA A 471 5.55 14.77 -0.43
CA ALA A 471 5.04 15.57 0.69
C ALA A 471 5.20 14.83 2.02
N GLY A 472 6.38 14.89 2.62
CA GLY A 472 6.66 14.65 4.02
C GLY A 472 6.83 15.97 4.77
N ALA A 473 6.90 15.93 6.08
CA ALA A 473 7.16 17.12 6.92
C ALA A 473 7.89 16.73 8.20
N LEU A 474 8.69 17.66 8.71
CA LEU A 474 9.27 17.60 10.03
C LEU A 474 8.84 18.83 10.83
N CYS A 475 8.35 18.62 12.05
CA CYS A 475 7.95 19.65 12.99
C CYS A 475 8.87 19.64 14.20
N TYR A 476 9.37 20.80 14.57
CA TYR A 476 10.16 21.07 15.76
C TYR A 476 9.31 21.79 16.80
N LYS A 477 9.29 21.26 18.03
CA LYS A 477 8.60 21.92 19.16
C LYS A 477 9.20 23.29 19.47
N ASP A 478 10.52 23.39 19.37
CA ASP A 478 11.27 24.64 19.53
C ASP A 478 12.07 24.91 18.26
N LYS A 479 11.73 26.00 17.59
CA LYS A 479 12.35 26.41 16.31
C LYS A 479 13.87 26.60 16.40
N ARG A 480 14.43 26.89 17.59
CA ARG A 480 15.88 27.02 17.80
C ARG A 480 16.60 25.69 17.54
N MET A 481 15.94 24.55 17.64
CA MET A 481 16.53 23.25 17.31
C MET A 481 16.97 23.17 15.84
N ASN A 482 16.28 23.88 14.97
CA ASN A 482 16.55 23.94 13.54
C ASN A 482 17.84 24.69 13.22
N THR A 483 18.22 25.70 14.03
CA THR A 483 19.49 26.45 13.84
C THR A 483 20.72 25.55 13.96
N PHE A 484 20.62 24.40 14.64
CA PHE A 484 21.68 23.39 14.72
C PHE A 484 21.86 22.55 13.44
N LEU A 485 20.98 22.73 12.45
CA LEU A 485 21.09 22.12 11.11
C LEU A 485 21.46 23.12 10.02
N GLN A 486 21.57 24.39 10.37
CA GLN A 486 21.78 25.44 9.38
C GLN A 486 23.20 25.35 8.80
N ILE A 487 23.28 25.17 7.47
CA ILE A 487 24.55 25.23 6.71
C ILE A 487 24.39 26.34 5.69
N THR A 488 24.93 27.52 6.00
CA THR A 488 24.91 28.66 5.08
C THR A 488 25.86 28.45 3.92
N THR A 489 25.40 28.70 2.71
CA THR A 489 26.22 28.64 1.49
C THR A 489 26.28 30.00 0.81
N ASN A 490 27.44 30.34 0.25
CA ASN A 490 27.62 31.58 -0.54
C ASN A 490 26.92 31.53 -1.90
N VAL A 491 26.18 30.46 -2.20
CA VAL A 491 25.50 30.25 -3.49
C VAL A 491 24.10 30.90 -3.48
N VAL A 492 23.55 31.19 -2.33
CA VAL A 492 22.27 31.88 -2.19
C VAL A 492 22.51 33.36 -2.15
N TYR A 493 22.07 34.10 -3.16
CA TYR A 493 22.33 35.53 -3.34
C TYR A 493 21.67 36.42 -2.29
N TYR A 494 20.72 35.90 -1.56
CA TYR A 494 19.99 36.67 -0.51
C TYR A 494 19.79 35.80 0.73
N HIS A 495 20.50 36.11 1.78
CA HIS A 495 20.32 35.50 3.10
C HIS A 495 19.24 36.27 3.86
N GLY A 496 18.10 35.62 4.09
CA GLY A 496 16.99 36.19 4.83
C GLY A 496 16.16 35.07 5.49
N ASP A 497 15.21 35.47 6.32
CA ASP A 497 14.33 34.56 7.09
C ASP A 497 13.55 33.52 6.27
N MET A 498 13.64 33.57 4.92
CA MET A 498 12.91 32.69 4.00
C MET A 498 13.81 31.80 3.15
N THR A 499 15.05 31.51 3.60
CA THR A 499 15.96 30.59 2.90
C THR A 499 15.84 29.20 3.49
N LEU A 500 14.92 28.40 2.96
CA LEU A 500 14.67 27.02 3.43
C LEU A 500 15.77 26.05 2.99
N GLY A 501 16.52 26.36 1.93
CA GLY A 501 17.62 25.52 1.45
C GLY A 501 18.85 25.49 2.37
N ASP A 502 18.95 26.42 3.31
CA ASP A 502 19.99 26.41 4.34
C ASP A 502 19.67 25.44 5.49
N ILE A 503 18.46 24.87 5.48
CA ILE A 503 17.91 24.06 6.55
C ILE A 503 17.67 22.64 6.06
N GLY A 504 18.14 21.65 6.81
CA GLY A 504 17.86 20.24 6.52
C GLY A 504 18.75 19.66 5.42
N LEU A 505 18.31 18.51 4.87
CA LEU A 505 19.08 17.74 3.87
C LEU A 505 18.81 18.16 2.43
N GLU A 506 17.66 18.77 2.16
CA GLU A 506 17.21 19.08 0.81
C GLU A 506 17.47 20.56 0.48
N GLY A 507 18.26 20.79 -0.56
CA GLY A 507 18.46 22.15 -1.10
C GLY A 507 17.26 22.56 -1.94
N SER A 508 17.19 22.08 -3.18
CA SER A 508 16.07 22.35 -4.09
C SER A 508 14.84 21.54 -3.71
N LYS A 509 13.67 22.21 -3.61
CA LYS A 509 12.40 21.59 -3.22
C LYS A 509 11.26 22.09 -4.12
N PRO A 510 10.30 21.19 -4.52
CA PRO A 510 9.20 21.58 -5.39
C PRO A 510 8.18 22.45 -4.66
N GLY A 511 7.96 23.66 -5.11
CA GLY A 511 6.91 24.55 -4.57
C GLY A 511 5.48 23.99 -4.78
N ALA A 512 5.30 23.10 -5.74
CA ALA A 512 4.03 22.43 -6.00
C ALA A 512 3.52 21.62 -4.81
N ALA A 513 4.41 20.94 -4.08
CA ALA A 513 4.06 20.18 -2.88
C ALA A 513 3.49 21.09 -1.78
N ALA A 514 4.13 22.27 -1.55
CA ALA A 514 3.65 23.23 -0.56
C ALA A 514 2.25 23.77 -0.91
N ALA A 515 2.02 24.09 -2.18
CA ALA A 515 0.71 24.56 -2.66
C ALA A 515 -0.37 23.48 -2.52
N ALA A 516 -0.04 22.22 -2.82
CA ALA A 516 -0.94 21.08 -2.67
C ALA A 516 -1.40 20.92 -1.23
N VAL A 517 -0.46 20.81 -0.30
CA VAL A 517 -0.74 20.62 1.13
C VAL A 517 -1.49 21.82 1.70
N ARG A 518 -1.06 23.04 1.34
CA ARG A 518 -1.74 24.27 1.79
C ARG A 518 -3.21 24.33 1.36
N LEU A 519 -3.48 24.07 0.07
CA LEU A 519 -4.86 24.15 -0.42
C LEU A 519 -5.72 23.06 0.24
N ALA A 520 -5.20 21.85 0.39
CA ALA A 520 -5.89 20.76 1.07
C ALA A 520 -6.18 21.11 2.55
N ASN A 521 -5.17 21.59 3.29
CA ASN A 521 -5.34 21.98 4.70
C ASN A 521 -6.38 23.10 4.88
N ARG A 522 -6.42 24.06 3.95
CA ARG A 522 -7.39 25.18 4.01
C ARG A 522 -8.80 24.78 3.62
N VAL A 523 -8.95 23.87 2.65
CA VAL A 523 -10.27 23.43 2.16
C VAL A 523 -10.89 22.40 3.10
N ILE A 524 -10.10 21.42 3.54
CA ILE A 524 -10.57 20.30 4.39
C ILE A 524 -10.56 20.71 5.86
N GLY A 525 -9.47 21.29 6.34
CA GLY A 525 -9.26 21.68 7.73
C GLY A 525 -8.59 20.62 8.60
N LEU A 526 -7.56 21.04 9.36
CA LEU A 526 -6.77 20.19 10.29
C LEU A 526 -7.46 20.05 11.66
N ASN A 527 -8.73 19.65 11.65
CA ASN A 527 -9.57 19.61 12.85
C ASN A 527 -10.64 18.51 12.76
N LYS A 528 -11.44 18.34 13.82
CA LYS A 528 -12.50 17.33 13.98
C LYS A 528 -13.53 17.33 12.83
N ASN A 529 -13.78 18.48 12.21
CA ASN A 529 -14.77 18.62 11.14
C ASN A 529 -14.17 18.49 9.72
N GLY A 530 -12.87 18.34 9.62
CA GLY A 530 -12.12 18.16 8.37
C GLY A 530 -11.45 16.80 8.29
N TYR A 531 -10.11 16.81 8.27
CA TYR A 531 -9.33 15.56 8.25
C TYR A 531 -9.68 14.61 9.41
N GLY A 532 -9.93 15.16 10.59
CA GLY A 532 -10.33 14.35 11.75
C GLY A 532 -11.61 13.57 11.50
N ARG A 533 -12.54 14.10 10.73
CA ARG A 533 -13.77 13.40 10.38
C ARG A 533 -13.54 12.31 9.32
N ILE A 534 -12.74 12.60 8.29
CA ILE A 534 -12.34 11.60 7.28
C ILE A 534 -11.68 10.40 7.98
N LEU A 535 -10.68 10.66 8.83
CA LEU A 535 -9.94 9.62 9.54
C LEU A 535 -10.79 8.89 10.57
N SER A 536 -11.77 9.56 11.20
CA SER A 536 -12.75 8.89 12.06
C SER A 536 -13.59 7.88 11.30
N GLU A 537 -14.03 8.21 10.09
CA GLU A 537 -14.79 7.29 9.24
C GLU A 537 -13.92 6.11 8.81
N CYS A 538 -12.72 6.39 8.31
CA CYS A 538 -11.78 5.33 7.96
C CYS A 538 -11.47 4.40 9.15
N ASN A 539 -11.30 4.95 10.35
CA ASN A 539 -11.04 4.15 11.55
C ASN A 539 -12.25 3.31 11.98
N TYR A 540 -13.43 3.89 11.91
CA TYR A 540 -14.69 3.16 12.13
C TYR A 540 -14.82 2.00 11.15
N THR A 541 -14.61 2.24 9.86
CA THR A 541 -14.61 1.22 8.81
C THR A 541 -13.55 0.13 9.06
N ALA A 542 -12.33 0.51 9.48
CA ALA A 542 -11.28 -0.45 9.81
C ALA A 542 -11.67 -1.39 10.97
N LYS A 543 -12.39 -0.86 11.97
CA LYS A 543 -12.89 -1.67 13.09
C LYS A 543 -14.04 -2.58 12.69
N LEU A 544 -14.91 -2.14 11.78
CA LEU A 544 -15.91 -3.02 11.18
C LEU A 544 -15.26 -4.15 10.37
N LEU A 545 -14.24 -3.82 9.59
CA LEU A 545 -13.47 -4.81 8.82
C LEU A 545 -12.74 -5.80 9.73
N TYR A 546 -12.18 -5.32 10.84
CA TYR A 546 -11.61 -6.19 11.88
C TYR A 546 -12.66 -7.16 12.44
N CYS A 547 -13.86 -6.67 12.78
CA CYS A 547 -14.98 -7.50 13.23
C CYS A 547 -15.35 -8.55 12.19
N LEU A 548 -15.37 -8.16 10.92
CA LEU A 548 -15.65 -9.07 9.81
C LEU A 548 -14.64 -10.21 9.76
N TRP A 549 -13.34 -9.91 9.81
CA TRP A 549 -12.31 -10.95 9.78
C TRP A 549 -12.35 -11.90 10.98
N VAL A 550 -12.57 -11.37 12.18
CA VAL A 550 -12.67 -12.17 13.41
C VAL A 550 -13.85 -13.14 13.37
N THR A 551 -14.95 -12.79 12.66
CA THR A 551 -16.17 -13.57 12.62
C THR A 551 -16.43 -14.26 11.29
N LEU A 552 -15.53 -14.13 10.28
CA LEU A 552 -15.67 -14.71 8.96
C LEU A 552 -15.74 -16.25 8.94
N PRO A 553 -14.99 -16.99 9.79
CA PRO A 553 -15.12 -18.44 9.86
C PRO A 553 -16.51 -18.87 10.39
N GLU A 554 -17.11 -19.89 9.75
CA GLU A 554 -18.34 -20.55 10.18
C GLU A 554 -18.02 -21.78 11.06
N GLU A 555 -19.03 -22.33 11.75
CA GLU A 555 -18.85 -23.48 12.65
C GLU A 555 -18.29 -24.72 11.94
N ASP A 556 -18.80 -24.99 10.74
CA ASP A 556 -18.42 -26.13 9.90
C ASP A 556 -17.12 -25.93 9.12
N ASP A 557 -16.53 -24.75 9.15
CA ASP A 557 -15.25 -24.50 8.49
C ASP A 557 -14.11 -25.26 9.16
N ASN A 558 -13.17 -25.74 8.36
CA ASN A 558 -11.96 -26.39 8.86
C ASN A 558 -10.79 -25.41 9.06
N PHE A 559 -11.02 -24.12 8.93
CA PHE A 559 -10.03 -23.08 9.14
C PHE A 559 -10.42 -22.11 10.25
N ILE A 560 -9.43 -21.39 10.75
CA ILE A 560 -9.57 -20.29 11.70
C ILE A 560 -8.91 -19.04 11.12
N ILE A 561 -9.35 -17.89 11.61
CA ILE A 561 -8.70 -16.59 11.35
C ILE A 561 -8.32 -16.00 12.71
N GLU A 562 -7.05 -15.63 12.84
CA GLU A 562 -6.56 -14.86 13.96
C GLU A 562 -5.99 -13.52 13.50
N THR A 563 -6.39 -12.47 14.17
CA THR A 563 -5.87 -11.12 13.92
C THR A 563 -4.57 -10.90 14.68
N THR A 564 -3.68 -10.07 14.12
CA THR A 564 -2.40 -9.73 14.79
C THR A 564 -2.65 -9.07 16.14
N LYS A 565 -3.66 -8.18 16.22
CA LYS A 565 -4.16 -7.66 17.49
C LYS A 565 -5.36 -8.49 17.94
N PRO A 566 -5.25 -9.22 19.08
CA PRO A 566 -6.32 -10.11 19.54
C PRO A 566 -7.52 -9.34 20.07
N LEU A 567 -8.68 -10.01 20.14
CA LEU A 567 -9.76 -9.56 21.01
C LEU A 567 -9.25 -9.52 22.47
N PRO A 568 -9.68 -8.57 23.28
CA PRO A 568 -9.39 -8.55 24.71
C PRO A 568 -9.71 -9.89 25.36
N GLU A 569 -8.89 -10.36 26.31
CA GLU A 569 -9.20 -11.58 27.06
C GLU A 569 -10.57 -11.52 27.71
N LYS A 570 -10.92 -10.34 28.24
CA LYS A 570 -12.25 -10.04 28.79
C LYS A 570 -12.64 -8.61 28.46
N TRP A 571 -13.89 -8.44 28.10
CA TRP A 571 -14.54 -7.14 28.00
C TRP A 571 -15.85 -7.16 28.79
N LYS A 572 -15.99 -6.34 29.81
CA LYS A 572 -17.18 -6.33 30.71
C LYS A 572 -17.60 -7.75 31.17
N ASN A 573 -16.63 -8.60 31.50
CA ASN A 573 -16.78 -10.01 31.87
C ASN A 573 -17.10 -10.98 30.72
N LEU A 574 -17.21 -10.55 29.48
CA LEU A 574 -17.38 -11.42 28.31
C LEU A 574 -16.05 -12.08 27.93
N SER A 575 -16.07 -13.39 27.75
CA SER A 575 -14.98 -14.18 27.15
C SER A 575 -14.81 -13.84 25.67
N GLN A 576 -13.70 -14.24 25.04
CA GLN A 576 -13.49 -13.99 23.59
C GLN A 576 -14.59 -14.61 22.72
N GLU A 577 -15.10 -15.79 23.05
CA GLU A 577 -16.20 -16.41 22.30
C GLU A 577 -17.54 -15.66 22.48
N GLU A 578 -17.81 -15.13 23.66
CA GLU A 578 -18.97 -14.27 23.89
C GLU A 578 -18.82 -12.92 23.16
N GLN A 579 -17.59 -12.39 23.08
CA GLN A 579 -17.29 -11.19 22.28
C GLN A 579 -17.52 -11.46 20.78
N LYS A 580 -17.11 -12.61 20.24
CA LYS A 580 -17.41 -12.98 18.84
C LYS A 580 -18.92 -13.09 18.58
N ARG A 581 -19.71 -13.61 19.54
CA ARG A 581 -21.18 -13.62 19.45
C ARG A 581 -21.75 -12.20 19.46
N LEU A 582 -21.29 -11.35 20.36
CA LEU A 582 -21.67 -9.95 20.39
C LEU A 582 -21.41 -9.26 19.05
N ILE A 583 -20.24 -9.51 18.45
CA ILE A 583 -19.91 -8.98 17.11
C ILE A 583 -20.89 -9.46 16.06
N LYS A 584 -21.18 -10.78 16.01
CA LYS A 584 -22.11 -11.36 15.04
C LYS A 584 -23.53 -10.82 15.20
N ASP A 585 -24.03 -10.72 16.43
CA ASP A 585 -25.43 -10.41 16.71
C ASP A 585 -25.72 -8.91 16.64
N ARG A 586 -24.76 -8.07 17.02
CA ARG A 586 -24.99 -6.62 17.24
C ARG A 586 -24.21 -5.71 16.30
N ILE A 587 -23.17 -6.19 15.59
CA ILE A 587 -22.32 -5.37 14.74
C ILE A 587 -22.44 -5.79 13.27
N ILE A 588 -22.17 -7.06 12.97
CA ILE A 588 -22.20 -7.56 11.59
C ILE A 588 -23.63 -7.51 11.03
N GLY A 589 -23.75 -7.02 9.80
CA GLY A 589 -25.04 -6.91 9.10
C GLY A 589 -25.96 -5.81 9.65
N LYS A 590 -25.47 -4.91 10.50
CA LYS A 590 -26.21 -3.74 10.98
C LYS A 590 -25.87 -2.51 10.17
N SER A 591 -26.88 -1.68 9.89
CA SER A 591 -26.67 -0.38 9.28
C SER A 591 -25.95 0.58 10.25
N ASN A 592 -25.34 1.63 9.72
CA ASN A 592 -24.70 2.66 10.54
C ASN A 592 -25.69 3.36 11.48
N GLU A 593 -26.97 3.50 11.06
CA GLU A 593 -28.03 4.09 11.90
C GLU A 593 -28.46 3.15 13.03
N GLU A 594 -28.46 1.82 12.82
CA GLU A 594 -28.71 0.85 13.87
C GLU A 594 -27.57 0.83 14.88
N LEU A 595 -26.30 0.78 14.40
CA LEU A 595 -25.11 0.81 15.27
C LEU A 595 -25.05 2.09 16.10
N ALA A 596 -25.38 3.25 15.51
CA ALA A 596 -25.40 4.54 16.21
C ALA A 596 -26.34 4.56 17.42
N LYS A 597 -27.39 3.76 17.41
CA LYS A 597 -28.38 3.66 18.49
C LYS A 597 -27.99 2.61 19.55
N ASP A 598 -27.03 1.76 19.25
CA ASP A 598 -26.51 0.73 20.16
C ASP A 598 -25.24 1.23 20.86
N GLU A 599 -25.45 1.96 21.96
CA GLU A 599 -24.33 2.57 22.72
C GLU A 599 -23.29 1.54 23.16
N GLU A 600 -23.70 0.33 23.57
CA GLU A 600 -22.79 -0.72 24.02
C GLU A 600 -21.97 -1.31 22.87
N ALA A 601 -22.59 -1.56 21.71
CA ALA A 601 -21.87 -2.00 20.52
C ALA A 601 -20.87 -0.94 20.03
N MET A 602 -21.25 0.34 20.08
CA MET A 602 -20.37 1.45 19.70
C MET A 602 -19.21 1.63 20.69
N GLU A 603 -19.45 1.50 21.99
CA GLU A 603 -18.38 1.53 23.01
C GLU A 603 -17.40 0.38 22.78
N TYR A 604 -17.91 -0.84 22.56
CA TYR A 604 -17.08 -2.01 22.27
C TYR A 604 -16.28 -1.85 21.00
N LEU A 605 -16.93 -1.47 19.91
CA LEU A 605 -16.30 -1.28 18.60
C LEU A 605 -15.16 -0.24 18.64
N LYS A 606 -15.32 0.81 19.47
CA LYS A 606 -14.29 1.84 19.65
C LYS A 606 -13.01 1.30 20.27
N GLU A 607 -13.09 0.34 21.19
CA GLU A 607 -11.94 -0.16 21.97
C GLU A 607 -11.22 -1.34 21.29
N ILE A 608 -11.90 -2.13 20.44
CA ILE A 608 -11.30 -3.30 19.78
C ILE A 608 -10.60 -2.96 18.46
N GLY A 609 -9.86 -3.93 17.94
CA GLY A 609 -9.21 -3.83 16.63
C GLY A 609 -7.93 -3.00 16.62
N PRO A 610 -7.45 -2.60 15.43
CA PRO A 610 -6.18 -1.89 15.28
C PRO A 610 -6.20 -0.50 15.92
N ASP A 611 -5.03 0.00 16.30
CA ASP A 611 -4.89 1.35 16.85
C ASP A 611 -5.18 2.45 15.80
N THR A 612 -4.91 2.14 14.52
CA THR A 612 -5.23 2.99 13.36
C THR A 612 -6.01 2.19 12.30
N LEU A 613 -5.75 2.38 11.01
CA LEU A 613 -6.60 1.92 9.89
C LEU A 613 -6.19 0.57 9.29
N VAL A 614 -5.35 -0.22 9.95
CA VAL A 614 -4.72 -1.40 9.34
C VAL A 614 -5.05 -2.69 10.08
N PRO A 615 -6.23 -3.29 9.89
CA PRO A 615 -6.51 -4.63 10.40
C PRO A 615 -5.69 -5.68 9.65
N CYS A 616 -5.03 -6.56 10.42
CA CYS A 616 -4.18 -7.63 9.90
C CYS A 616 -4.61 -8.97 10.48
N PHE A 617 -4.51 -10.02 9.67
CA PHE A 617 -4.91 -11.38 10.08
C PHE A 617 -4.11 -12.47 9.38
N THR A 618 -4.20 -13.68 9.93
CA THR A 618 -3.63 -14.90 9.37
C THR A 618 -4.68 -16.00 9.38
N VAL A 619 -4.71 -16.80 8.32
CA VAL A 619 -5.56 -17.98 8.19
C VAL A 619 -4.74 -19.23 8.50
N ASN A 620 -5.30 -20.13 9.31
CA ASN A 620 -4.76 -21.47 9.53
C ASN A 620 -5.85 -22.53 9.52
N LEU A 621 -5.48 -23.80 9.27
CA LEU A 621 -6.39 -24.93 9.44
C LEU A 621 -6.53 -25.29 10.91
N LYS A 622 -7.70 -25.73 11.36
CA LYS A 622 -7.99 -26.09 12.77
C LYS A 622 -7.00 -27.12 13.32
N ASP A 623 -6.58 -28.09 12.49
CA ASP A 623 -5.71 -29.19 12.93
C ASP A 623 -4.24 -29.03 12.51
N ASN A 624 -3.89 -27.90 11.84
CA ASN A 624 -2.53 -27.68 11.37
C ASN A 624 -1.64 -27.03 12.44
N LYS A 625 -0.49 -27.66 12.70
CA LYS A 625 0.55 -27.15 13.61
C LYS A 625 1.78 -26.61 12.87
N SER A 626 1.88 -26.83 11.54
CA SER A 626 3.01 -26.43 10.72
C SER A 626 2.91 -24.96 10.32
N VAL A 627 3.96 -24.20 10.63
CA VAL A 627 4.11 -22.80 10.19
C VAL A 627 4.21 -22.71 8.67
N ASP A 628 4.85 -23.67 8.01
CA ASP A 628 5.04 -23.67 6.56
C ASP A 628 3.69 -23.81 5.82
N VAL A 629 2.82 -24.71 6.27
CA VAL A 629 1.46 -24.87 5.71
C VAL A 629 0.63 -23.60 5.92
N CYS A 630 0.67 -23.04 7.13
CA CYS A 630 0.02 -21.79 7.43
C CYS A 630 0.52 -20.66 6.51
N ASN A 631 1.83 -20.52 6.36
CA ASN A 631 2.44 -19.51 5.50
C ASN A 631 2.11 -19.71 4.01
N ALA A 632 2.04 -20.97 3.55
CA ALA A 632 1.66 -21.29 2.17
C ALA A 632 0.22 -20.85 1.87
N ILE A 633 -0.73 -21.09 2.78
CA ILE A 633 -2.13 -20.62 2.64
C ILE A 633 -2.16 -19.09 2.52
N ASN A 634 -1.51 -18.37 3.44
CA ASN A 634 -1.52 -16.91 3.44
C ASN A 634 -0.78 -16.32 2.24
N MET A 635 0.28 -16.98 1.76
CA MET A 635 0.94 -16.57 0.52
C MET A 635 0.03 -16.78 -0.69
N ALA A 636 -0.70 -17.88 -0.78
CA ALA A 636 -1.67 -18.12 -1.85
C ALA A 636 -2.81 -17.08 -1.84
N ILE A 637 -3.31 -16.69 -0.64
CA ILE A 637 -4.28 -15.60 -0.50
C ILE A 637 -3.68 -14.29 -1.02
N PHE A 638 -2.47 -13.94 -0.58
CA PHE A 638 -1.78 -12.73 -1.01
C PHE A 638 -1.58 -12.70 -2.53
N GLN A 639 -1.08 -13.79 -3.13
CA GLN A 639 -0.85 -13.86 -4.58
C GLN A 639 -2.13 -13.65 -5.39
N LYS A 640 -3.27 -14.14 -4.90
CA LYS A 640 -4.57 -13.98 -5.56
C LYS A 640 -5.18 -12.58 -5.38
N LEU A 641 -4.81 -11.87 -4.33
CA LEU A 641 -5.34 -10.56 -3.97
C LEU A 641 -4.27 -9.46 -4.00
N SER A 642 -3.21 -9.63 -4.76
CA SER A 642 -2.17 -8.62 -4.94
C SER A 642 -1.95 -8.34 -6.42
N HIS A 643 -1.38 -7.17 -6.66
CA HIS A 643 -0.89 -6.77 -7.98
C HIS A 643 0.63 -6.67 -7.92
N SER A 644 1.32 -7.48 -8.75
CA SER A 644 2.78 -7.43 -8.85
C SER A 644 3.23 -6.67 -10.10
N SER A 645 4.42 -6.08 -10.05
CA SER A 645 5.01 -5.38 -11.19
C SER A 645 5.21 -6.35 -12.37
N GLY A 646 4.67 -6.00 -13.55
CA GLY A 646 4.70 -6.83 -14.74
C GLY A 646 3.42 -7.64 -14.98
N GLU A 647 2.52 -7.74 -14.00
CA GLU A 647 1.18 -8.28 -14.23
C GLU A 647 0.26 -7.22 -14.84
N ARG A 648 -0.40 -7.61 -15.93
CA ARG A 648 -1.19 -6.72 -16.78
C ARG A 648 -2.62 -6.50 -16.32
N THR A 649 -2.96 -6.79 -15.08
CA THR A 649 -4.33 -7.00 -14.67
C THR A 649 -4.70 -6.36 -13.34
N ALA A 650 -4.18 -5.15 -13.05
CA ALA A 650 -4.57 -4.43 -11.83
C ALA A 650 -6.09 -4.34 -11.69
N HIS A 651 -6.80 -4.12 -12.81
CA HIS A 651 -8.26 -4.07 -12.87
C HIS A 651 -8.94 -5.44 -12.72
N ARG A 652 -8.20 -6.55 -12.75
CA ARG A 652 -8.73 -7.92 -12.60
C ARG A 652 -8.59 -8.45 -11.17
N VAL A 653 -7.92 -7.75 -10.26
CA VAL A 653 -7.80 -8.15 -8.87
C VAL A 653 -9.04 -7.69 -8.09
N PRO A 654 -9.90 -8.62 -7.60
CA PRO A 654 -11.21 -8.26 -7.04
C PRO A 654 -11.12 -7.46 -5.73
N MET A 655 -10.01 -7.58 -5.02
CA MET A 655 -9.63 -6.80 -3.85
C MET A 655 -8.10 -6.80 -3.74
N VAL A 656 -7.49 -5.64 -3.56
CA VAL A 656 -6.03 -5.55 -3.42
C VAL A 656 -5.64 -5.50 -1.95
N VAL A 657 -4.82 -6.46 -1.53
CA VAL A 657 -4.25 -6.54 -0.18
C VAL A 657 -2.73 -6.56 -0.24
N THR A 658 -2.07 -6.38 0.91
CA THR A 658 -0.64 -6.64 1.06
C THR A 658 -0.39 -7.70 2.13
N ALA A 659 0.84 -8.14 2.27
CA ALA A 659 1.24 -9.11 3.29
C ALA A 659 2.59 -8.74 3.89
N SER A 660 2.79 -9.14 5.13
CA SER A 660 4.07 -9.08 5.83
C SER A 660 4.29 -10.33 6.66
N SER A 661 5.32 -10.31 7.49
CA SER A 661 5.66 -11.44 8.36
C SER A 661 5.98 -10.97 9.77
N MET A 662 5.38 -11.62 10.75
CA MET A 662 5.75 -11.46 12.15
C MET A 662 7.06 -12.21 12.41
N LEU A 663 8.14 -11.46 12.62
CA LEU A 663 9.51 -11.97 12.71
C LEU A 663 9.96 -12.06 14.18
N HIS A 664 10.67 -13.11 14.57
CA HIS A 664 11.11 -13.27 15.96
C HIS A 664 11.94 -12.10 16.47
N HIS A 665 12.91 -11.62 15.70
CA HIS A 665 13.79 -10.53 16.11
C HIS A 665 13.10 -9.15 16.21
N LYS A 666 11.90 -9.02 15.61
CA LYS A 666 11.06 -7.82 15.73
C LYS A 666 9.98 -7.96 16.81
N HIS A 667 9.29 -9.08 16.87
CA HIS A 667 8.03 -9.24 17.58
C HIS A 667 8.07 -10.18 18.78
N SER A 668 9.13 -10.98 18.90
CA SER A 668 9.45 -11.80 20.09
C SER A 668 8.22 -12.41 20.80
N SER A 669 7.69 -11.77 21.87
CA SER A 669 6.52 -12.28 22.62
C SER A 669 5.23 -12.27 21.79
N ALA A 670 5.01 -11.23 20.97
CA ALA A 670 3.84 -11.16 20.09
C ALA A 670 3.78 -12.34 19.12
N LEU A 671 4.93 -12.74 18.52
CA LEU A 671 4.98 -13.90 17.63
C LEU A 671 4.59 -15.20 18.36
N LYS A 672 5.09 -15.41 19.59
CA LYS A 672 4.75 -16.61 20.40
C LYS A 672 3.26 -16.63 20.75
N SER A 673 2.72 -15.50 21.18
CA SER A 673 1.30 -15.34 21.50
C SER A 673 0.43 -15.59 20.26
N PHE A 674 0.84 -15.06 19.11
CA PHE A 674 0.15 -15.22 17.83
C PHE A 674 0.15 -16.68 17.35
N LYS A 675 1.30 -17.36 17.38
CA LYS A 675 1.40 -18.80 17.07
C LYS A 675 0.50 -19.65 17.97
N LYS A 676 0.46 -19.34 19.28
CA LYS A 676 -0.41 -20.05 20.22
C LYS A 676 -1.89 -19.90 19.87
N ARG A 677 -2.34 -18.69 19.51
CA ARG A 677 -3.74 -18.44 19.09
C ARG A 677 -4.09 -19.18 17.79
N LEU A 678 -3.13 -19.22 16.84
CA LEU A 678 -3.28 -19.96 15.58
C LEU A 678 -3.18 -21.49 15.73
N GLY A 679 -2.88 -22.02 16.92
CA GLY A 679 -2.67 -23.46 17.13
C GLY A 679 -1.37 -24.00 16.54
N LEU A 680 -0.44 -23.15 16.14
CA LEU A 680 0.85 -23.51 15.55
C LEU A 680 1.88 -23.93 16.60
N ASP A 681 2.93 -24.67 16.19
CA ASP A 681 4.09 -24.90 17.05
C ASP A 681 4.76 -23.55 17.37
N HIS A 682 4.81 -23.22 18.66
CA HIS A 682 5.35 -21.95 19.17
C HIS A 682 6.78 -22.07 19.74
N LYS A 683 7.41 -23.25 19.59
CA LYS A 683 8.77 -23.51 20.10
C LYS A 683 9.86 -23.07 19.13
N ASP A 684 9.54 -22.98 17.84
CA ASP A 684 10.46 -22.46 16.83
C ASP A 684 10.32 -20.94 16.65
N ASP A 685 11.32 -20.32 16.03
CA ASP A 685 11.38 -18.90 15.76
C ASP A 685 10.95 -18.57 14.32
N ASN A 686 10.37 -19.55 13.59
CA ASN A 686 9.93 -19.36 12.21
C ASN A 686 8.89 -18.23 12.09
N PRO A 687 9.04 -17.34 11.11
CA PRO A 687 8.12 -16.21 10.93
C PRO A 687 6.73 -16.68 10.50
N VAL A 688 5.70 -15.98 10.95
CA VAL A 688 4.31 -16.20 10.51
C VAL A 688 3.88 -15.07 9.58
N LYS A 689 3.41 -15.42 8.38
CA LYS A 689 2.87 -14.48 7.41
C LYS A 689 1.46 -14.03 7.81
N PHE A 690 1.19 -12.75 7.61
CA PHE A 690 -0.14 -12.18 7.81
C PHE A 690 -0.55 -11.30 6.63
N ILE A 691 -1.85 -11.22 6.41
CA ILE A 691 -2.48 -10.38 5.41
C ILE A 691 -2.78 -9.02 6.02
N ILE A 692 -2.48 -7.96 5.28
CA ILE A 692 -2.70 -6.57 5.67
C ILE A 692 -3.90 -6.05 4.86
N THR A 693 -4.89 -5.47 5.56
CA THR A 693 -6.07 -4.86 4.94
C THR A 693 -6.24 -3.42 5.43
N THR A 694 -5.60 -2.50 4.74
CA THR A 694 -5.63 -1.07 5.09
C THR A 694 -6.96 -0.41 4.69
N CYS A 695 -7.51 0.42 5.54
CA CYS A 695 -8.82 1.04 5.36
C CYS A 695 -8.71 2.57 5.30
N MET A 696 -8.21 3.12 4.20
CA MET A 696 -8.15 4.57 3.97
C MET A 696 -9.34 5.11 3.16
N ASP A 697 -10.23 4.23 2.77
CA ASP A 697 -11.43 4.53 2.01
C ASP A 697 -12.50 5.15 2.92
N PRO A 698 -12.89 6.42 2.71
CA PRO A 698 -13.88 7.09 3.54
C PRO A 698 -15.34 6.77 3.16
N TRP A 699 -15.56 5.88 2.17
CA TRP A 699 -16.90 5.52 1.67
C TRP A 699 -17.37 4.14 2.13
N ALA A 700 -16.48 3.29 2.60
CA ALA A 700 -16.63 1.85 2.65
C ALA A 700 -17.48 1.30 3.80
N SER A 701 -18.16 2.12 4.59
CA SER A 701 -18.95 1.64 5.73
C SER A 701 -20.36 1.15 5.36
N SER A 702 -20.68 0.94 4.07
CA SER A 702 -21.96 0.38 3.64
C SER A 702 -21.99 -1.14 3.82
N ILE A 703 -23.14 -1.69 4.25
CA ILE A 703 -23.31 -3.13 4.46
C ILE A 703 -23.06 -3.90 3.16
N GLU A 704 -23.62 -3.46 2.04
CA GLU A 704 -23.47 -4.09 0.72
C GLU A 704 -22.02 -4.35 0.39
N PHE A 705 -21.17 -3.34 0.59
CA PHE A 705 -19.77 -3.43 0.27
C PHE A 705 -19.00 -4.37 1.21
N PHE A 706 -19.36 -4.45 2.49
CA PHE A 706 -18.78 -5.40 3.44
C PHE A 706 -19.12 -6.84 3.09
N ASP A 707 -20.34 -7.10 2.64
CA ASP A 707 -20.77 -8.43 2.20
C ASP A 707 -19.95 -8.89 0.99
N ASP A 708 -19.71 -8.01 0.02
CA ASP A 708 -18.84 -8.28 -1.13
C ASP A 708 -17.40 -8.61 -0.69
N LEU A 709 -16.81 -7.80 0.18
CA LEU A 709 -15.47 -8.06 0.70
C LEU A 709 -15.36 -9.37 1.46
N ALA A 710 -16.37 -9.69 2.27
CA ALA A 710 -16.44 -10.94 3.00
C ALA A 710 -16.47 -12.14 2.06
N ALA A 711 -17.29 -12.08 1.03
CA ALA A 711 -17.42 -13.15 0.05
C ALA A 711 -16.12 -13.34 -0.75
N ILE A 712 -15.52 -12.26 -1.25
CA ILE A 712 -14.24 -12.31 -1.96
C ILE A 712 -13.17 -12.97 -1.08
N MET A 713 -13.04 -12.53 0.17
CA MET A 713 -12.03 -13.06 1.08
C MET A 713 -12.31 -14.53 1.42
N ARG A 714 -13.57 -14.89 1.77
CA ARG A 714 -13.94 -16.26 2.09
C ARG A 714 -13.66 -17.22 0.93
N ASN A 715 -14.09 -16.86 -0.27
CA ASN A 715 -13.84 -17.65 -1.47
C ASN A 715 -12.34 -17.79 -1.74
N THR A 716 -11.56 -16.70 -1.60
CA THR A 716 -10.11 -16.74 -1.76
C THR A 716 -9.44 -17.66 -0.73
N ILE A 717 -9.88 -17.63 0.53
CA ILE A 717 -9.40 -18.54 1.60
C ILE A 717 -9.68 -19.99 1.24
N LEU A 718 -10.92 -20.32 0.88
CA LEU A 718 -11.31 -21.68 0.50
C LEU A 718 -10.50 -22.19 -0.70
N CYS A 719 -10.30 -21.35 -1.69
CA CYS A 719 -9.43 -21.58 -2.82
C CYS A 719 -7.97 -21.87 -2.40
N ALA A 720 -7.40 -21.00 -1.56
CA ALA A 720 -6.03 -21.15 -1.08
C ALA A 720 -5.84 -22.44 -0.27
N ILE A 721 -6.81 -22.77 0.59
CA ILE A 721 -6.85 -24.03 1.34
C ILE A 721 -6.92 -25.21 0.39
N GLY A 722 -7.78 -25.17 -0.62
CA GLY A 722 -7.90 -26.23 -1.63
C GLY A 722 -6.57 -26.47 -2.38
N THR A 723 -5.79 -25.40 -2.61
CA THR A 723 -4.47 -25.50 -3.25
C THR A 723 -3.42 -26.14 -2.34
N VAL A 724 -3.53 -25.98 -1.01
CA VAL A 724 -2.49 -26.37 -0.04
C VAL A 724 -2.89 -27.62 0.75
N LYS A 725 -4.21 -27.93 0.87
CA LYS A 725 -4.75 -28.93 1.82
C LYS A 725 -4.47 -30.37 1.44
N ASP A 726 -4.18 -30.66 0.18
CA ASP A 726 -3.82 -32.00 -0.25
C ASP A 726 -2.34 -32.07 -0.63
N PRO A 727 -1.46 -31.94 0.38
CA PRO A 727 -0.02 -31.84 0.12
C PRO A 727 0.56 -33.12 -0.49
N LYS A 728 -0.18 -34.23 -0.35
CA LYS A 728 0.23 -35.54 -0.87
C LYS A 728 -0.98 -36.30 -1.42
N SER A 729 -1.29 -36.08 -2.68
CA SER A 729 -2.31 -36.85 -3.38
C SER A 729 -1.86 -37.15 -4.81
N ASN A 730 -2.63 -37.97 -5.50
CA ASN A 730 -2.50 -38.08 -6.93
C ASN A 730 -3.25 -36.93 -7.59
N HIS A 731 -2.66 -36.30 -8.57
CA HIS A 731 -3.21 -35.12 -9.23
C HIS A 731 -3.70 -35.48 -10.62
N ASP A 732 -4.92 -35.06 -10.96
CA ASP A 732 -5.55 -35.31 -12.24
C ASP A 732 -5.41 -34.12 -13.17
N PHE A 733 -4.92 -34.41 -14.38
CA PHE A 733 -4.74 -33.43 -15.45
C PHE A 733 -5.55 -33.86 -16.67
N ILE A 734 -6.41 -32.98 -17.15
CA ILE A 734 -7.25 -33.25 -18.31
C ILE A 734 -6.51 -32.86 -19.57
N SER A 735 -6.38 -33.81 -20.49
CA SER A 735 -5.60 -33.64 -21.70
C SER A 735 -6.46 -33.03 -22.83
N THR A 736 -5.83 -32.15 -23.63
CA THR A 736 -6.39 -31.72 -24.91
C THR A 736 -6.47 -32.86 -25.93
N GLY A 737 -5.80 -33.97 -25.66
CA GLY A 737 -5.78 -35.15 -26.50
C GLY A 737 -4.90 -35.04 -27.75
N VAL A 738 -4.21 -33.93 -27.99
CA VAL A 738 -3.31 -33.78 -29.16
C VAL A 738 -1.87 -33.89 -28.73
N VAL A 739 -1.14 -34.81 -29.38
CA VAL A 739 0.33 -34.90 -29.25
C VAL A 739 0.91 -34.21 -30.47
N ASP A 740 1.70 -33.18 -30.26
CA ASP A 740 2.38 -32.46 -31.34
C ASP A 740 3.59 -33.23 -31.92
N ASP A 741 4.26 -32.64 -32.92
CA ASP A 741 5.41 -33.25 -33.58
C ASP A 741 6.64 -33.38 -32.69
N GLU A 742 6.67 -32.68 -31.53
CA GLU A 742 7.70 -32.74 -30.50
C GLU A 742 7.36 -33.71 -29.35
N ASN A 743 6.27 -34.47 -29.48
CA ASN A 743 5.75 -35.41 -28.49
C ASN A 743 5.27 -34.70 -27.19
N ARG A 744 4.68 -33.53 -27.34
CA ARG A 744 4.11 -32.76 -26.20
C ARG A 744 2.60 -32.88 -26.22
N VAL A 745 2.00 -32.80 -25.04
CA VAL A 745 0.56 -32.68 -24.83
C VAL A 745 0.30 -31.55 -23.82
N ILE A 746 -0.72 -30.77 -24.09
CA ILE A 746 -1.17 -29.74 -23.17
C ILE A 746 -2.30 -30.33 -22.32
N VAL A 747 -2.18 -30.10 -21.04
CA VAL A 747 -3.15 -30.56 -20.03
C VAL A 747 -3.52 -29.43 -19.12
N TYR A 748 -4.73 -29.47 -18.55
CA TYR A 748 -5.08 -28.57 -17.46
C TYR A 748 -5.43 -29.34 -16.19
N TYR A 749 -5.13 -28.77 -15.04
CA TYR A 749 -5.37 -29.40 -13.76
C TYR A 749 -6.87 -29.47 -13.47
N ALA A 750 -7.37 -30.66 -13.15
CA ALA A 750 -8.80 -30.90 -12.92
C ALA A 750 -9.33 -30.19 -11.64
N GLY A 751 -8.45 -29.82 -10.73
CA GLY A 751 -8.78 -29.04 -9.54
C GLY A 751 -8.93 -27.54 -9.76
N ASN A 752 -9.13 -27.08 -11.00
CA ASN A 752 -9.44 -25.68 -11.29
C ASN A 752 -10.75 -25.26 -10.61
N PHE A 753 -10.82 -24.03 -10.17
CA PHE A 753 -11.99 -23.52 -9.45
C PHE A 753 -12.28 -22.07 -9.81
N SER A 754 -13.54 -21.72 -9.67
CA SER A 754 -14.00 -20.35 -9.81
C SER A 754 -14.16 -19.70 -8.44
N ASN A 755 -14.03 -18.40 -8.41
CA ASN A 755 -14.23 -17.59 -7.24
C ASN A 755 -15.04 -16.36 -7.62
N ALA A 756 -16.00 -15.93 -6.86
CA ALA A 756 -16.94 -14.82 -6.98
C ALA A 756 -16.98 -14.08 -8.35
N SER A 757 -15.88 -13.52 -8.79
CA SER A 757 -15.74 -12.76 -10.05
C SER A 757 -14.62 -13.25 -10.96
N LYS A 758 -13.95 -14.35 -10.61
CA LYS A 758 -12.80 -14.87 -11.38
C LYS A 758 -12.74 -16.38 -11.43
N GLN A 759 -12.18 -16.86 -12.52
CA GLN A 759 -11.86 -18.25 -12.72
C GLN A 759 -10.35 -18.45 -12.70
N TYR A 760 -9.89 -19.49 -12.00
CA TYR A 760 -8.47 -19.82 -11.84
C TYR A 760 -8.19 -21.18 -12.42
N GLY A 761 -7.06 -21.33 -13.04
CA GLY A 761 -6.65 -22.61 -13.57
C GLY A 761 -5.15 -22.75 -13.74
N THR A 762 -4.71 -23.99 -13.83
CA THR A 762 -3.32 -24.36 -14.09
C THR A 762 -3.28 -25.20 -15.35
N VAL A 763 -2.50 -24.76 -16.33
CA VAL A 763 -2.21 -25.50 -17.56
C VAL A 763 -0.77 -25.95 -17.52
N ALA A 764 -0.48 -27.13 -18.03
CA ALA A 764 0.88 -27.64 -18.11
C ALA A 764 1.14 -28.21 -19.52
N THR A 765 2.36 -28.02 -20.01
CA THR A 765 2.87 -28.73 -21.18
C THR A 765 3.68 -29.92 -20.72
N LEU A 766 3.20 -31.12 -21.04
CA LEU A 766 3.85 -32.38 -20.72
C LEU A 766 4.49 -32.96 -21.96
N LYS A 767 5.77 -33.38 -21.85
CA LYS A 767 6.50 -34.03 -22.96
C LYS A 767 6.74 -35.49 -22.62
N PHE A 768 6.38 -36.39 -23.52
CA PHE A 768 6.72 -37.82 -23.43
C PHE A 768 8.23 -38.01 -23.47
N ASN A 769 8.78 -38.77 -22.54
CA ASN A 769 10.21 -39.09 -22.51
C ASN A 769 10.63 -40.04 -23.63
N SER A 770 9.68 -40.75 -24.26
CA SER A 770 9.92 -41.73 -25.31
C SER A 770 8.99 -41.52 -26.50
N GLN A 771 9.59 -41.40 -27.67
CA GLN A 771 8.85 -41.31 -28.93
C GLN A 771 7.95 -42.56 -29.15
N LYS A 772 8.36 -43.72 -28.65
CA LYS A 772 7.57 -44.93 -28.64
C LYS A 772 6.31 -44.82 -27.82
N GLN A 773 6.41 -44.25 -26.60
CA GLN A 773 5.24 -44.03 -25.73
C GLN A 773 4.29 -42.99 -26.33
N ALA A 774 4.82 -41.92 -26.92
CA ALA A 774 3.99 -40.92 -27.58
C ALA A 774 3.18 -41.50 -28.73
N LYS A 775 3.82 -42.34 -29.55
CA LYS A 775 3.16 -43.02 -30.67
C LYS A 775 2.09 -44.03 -30.18
N GLU A 776 2.43 -44.84 -29.20
CA GLU A 776 1.47 -45.80 -28.60
C GLU A 776 0.27 -45.10 -27.98
N TYR A 777 0.51 -43.96 -27.29
CA TYR A 777 -0.55 -43.12 -26.73
C TYR A 777 -1.48 -42.59 -27.83
N LYS A 778 -0.92 -42.05 -28.90
CA LYS A 778 -1.67 -41.51 -30.04
C LYS A 778 -2.52 -42.57 -30.72
N GLU A 779 -1.96 -43.80 -30.94
CA GLU A 779 -2.70 -44.90 -31.54
C GLU A 779 -3.88 -45.36 -30.65
N LYS A 780 -3.68 -45.43 -29.32
CA LYS A 780 -4.74 -45.78 -28.36
C LYS A 780 -5.81 -44.69 -28.31
N GLN A 781 -5.39 -43.42 -28.29
CA GLN A 781 -6.32 -42.30 -28.31
C GLN A 781 -7.16 -42.28 -29.60
N ASP A 782 -6.55 -42.46 -30.76
CA ASP A 782 -7.28 -42.52 -32.04
C ASP A 782 -8.29 -43.68 -32.08
N ALA A 783 -7.96 -44.81 -31.46
CA ALA A 783 -8.86 -45.92 -31.33
C ALA A 783 -10.08 -45.64 -30.42
N LEU A 784 -9.83 -44.97 -29.28
CA LEU A 784 -10.87 -44.54 -28.33
C LEU A 784 -11.83 -43.53 -28.97
N LEU A 785 -11.29 -42.56 -29.70
CA LEU A 785 -12.09 -41.53 -30.37
C LEU A 785 -12.97 -42.11 -31.51
N LYS A 786 -12.59 -43.23 -32.11
CA LYS A 786 -13.36 -43.93 -33.17
C LYS A 786 -14.49 -44.78 -32.61
N THR A 787 -14.41 -45.21 -31.36
CA THR A 787 -15.37 -46.17 -30.76
C THR A 787 -16.40 -45.53 -29.85
N SER A 788 -16.22 -44.29 -29.42
CA SER A 788 -17.09 -43.60 -28.49
C SER A 788 -18.16 -42.79 -29.23
N THR A 789 -19.42 -42.99 -28.85
CA THR A 789 -20.54 -42.14 -29.27
C THR A 789 -20.61 -40.81 -28.54
N GLU A 790 -19.94 -40.73 -27.36
CA GLU A 790 -19.76 -39.53 -26.59
C GLU A 790 -18.28 -39.37 -26.23
N PRO A 791 -17.63 -38.31 -26.66
CA PRO A 791 -16.21 -38.06 -26.35
C PRO A 791 -16.01 -37.88 -24.84
N GLN A 792 -15.22 -38.77 -24.25
CA GLN A 792 -14.78 -38.62 -22.85
C GLN A 792 -13.38 -38.01 -22.83
N PRO A 793 -13.09 -37.12 -21.88
CA PRO A 793 -11.76 -36.54 -21.73
C PRO A 793 -10.73 -37.62 -21.37
N ILE A 794 -9.49 -37.45 -21.78
CA ILE A 794 -8.40 -38.28 -21.32
C ILE A 794 -7.74 -37.58 -20.14
N VAL A 795 -7.57 -38.30 -19.05
CA VAL A 795 -7.01 -37.81 -17.81
C VAL A 795 -5.66 -38.46 -17.53
N PHE A 796 -4.68 -37.63 -17.24
CA PHE A 796 -3.37 -38.03 -16.75
C PHE A 796 -3.36 -37.88 -15.21
N ARG A 797 -3.33 -38.97 -14.47
CA ARG A 797 -3.22 -38.98 -13.02
C ARG A 797 -1.77 -39.19 -12.62
N SER A 798 -1.19 -38.27 -11.84
CA SER A 798 0.16 -38.44 -11.27
C SER A 798 0.20 -39.68 -10.38
N LYS A 799 1.29 -40.49 -10.49
CA LYS A 799 1.46 -41.67 -9.61
C LYS A 799 2.09 -41.32 -8.26
N ALA A 800 2.85 -40.27 -8.20
CA ALA A 800 3.44 -39.83 -6.96
C ALA A 800 2.35 -39.27 -6.03
N ASN A 801 2.30 -39.76 -4.82
CA ASN A 801 1.49 -39.19 -3.75
C ASN A 801 2.26 -38.01 -3.14
N THR A 802 2.24 -36.89 -3.83
CA THR A 802 3.05 -35.69 -3.54
C THR A 802 2.22 -34.42 -3.71
N THR A 803 2.80 -33.25 -3.48
CA THR A 803 2.10 -31.97 -3.67
C THR A 803 1.97 -31.66 -5.16
N LEU A 804 0.95 -30.89 -5.54
CA LEU A 804 0.82 -30.38 -6.93
C LEU A 804 2.07 -29.59 -7.34
N HIS A 805 2.63 -28.81 -6.42
CA HIS A 805 3.88 -28.07 -6.66
C HIS A 805 5.04 -29.01 -7.01
N ASP A 806 5.19 -30.11 -6.27
CA ASP A 806 6.28 -31.06 -6.53
C ASP A 806 6.09 -31.77 -7.90
N VAL A 807 4.85 -32.09 -8.28
CA VAL A 807 4.55 -32.65 -9.62
C VAL A 807 4.90 -31.68 -10.75
N LEU A 808 4.67 -30.40 -10.54
CA LEU A 808 4.85 -29.37 -11.57
C LEU A 808 6.25 -28.78 -11.63
N PHE A 809 6.92 -28.65 -10.47
CA PHE A 809 8.16 -27.88 -10.31
C PHE A 809 9.24 -28.59 -9.49
N GLY A 810 8.92 -29.74 -8.88
CA GLY A 810 9.83 -30.48 -8.02
C GLY A 810 10.82 -31.38 -8.79
N GLU A 811 11.83 -31.89 -8.06
CA GLU A 811 12.65 -32.97 -8.56
C GLU A 811 11.83 -34.27 -8.54
N SER A 812 11.75 -34.97 -9.66
CA SER A 812 10.96 -36.18 -9.78
C SER A 812 11.52 -37.33 -8.92
N GLU A 813 10.63 -38.02 -8.20
CA GLU A 813 10.95 -39.25 -7.48
C GLU A 813 11.52 -40.35 -8.41
N TYR A 814 11.24 -40.25 -9.71
CA TYR A 814 11.59 -41.26 -10.72
C TYR A 814 12.87 -40.95 -11.50
N GLY A 815 13.57 -39.87 -11.17
CA GLY A 815 14.80 -39.43 -11.83
C GLY A 815 14.57 -38.77 -13.21
N ASP A 816 15.61 -38.14 -13.76
CA ASP A 816 15.59 -37.45 -15.05
C ASP A 816 14.52 -36.36 -15.20
N ASP A 817 14.13 -35.68 -14.11
CA ASP A 817 13.06 -34.66 -14.11
C ASP A 817 11.75 -35.12 -14.76
N SER A 818 11.41 -36.41 -14.70
CA SER A 818 10.20 -36.97 -15.30
C SER A 818 9.25 -37.56 -14.28
N GLU A 819 7.97 -37.26 -14.42
CA GLU A 819 6.89 -37.78 -13.61
C GLU A 819 6.19 -38.95 -14.28
N LYS A 820 5.66 -39.88 -13.50
CA LYS A 820 4.88 -41.00 -13.98
C LYS A 820 3.39 -40.72 -13.88
N PHE A 821 2.71 -40.84 -15.02
CA PHE A 821 1.27 -40.66 -15.10
C PHE A 821 0.58 -41.94 -15.57
N ASP A 822 -0.58 -42.19 -15.00
CA ASP A 822 -1.55 -43.19 -15.48
C ASP A 822 -2.63 -42.48 -16.30
N CYS A 823 -2.92 -43.01 -17.48
CA CYS A 823 -3.89 -42.44 -18.42
C CYS A 823 -5.25 -43.16 -18.33
N PHE A 824 -6.31 -42.37 -18.16
CA PHE A 824 -7.68 -42.86 -18.00
C PHE A 824 -8.58 -42.22 -19.06
N VAL A 825 -9.70 -42.90 -19.37
CA VAL A 825 -10.81 -42.34 -20.15
C VAL A 825 -11.87 -41.86 -19.16
N GLY A 826 -12.15 -40.57 -19.14
CA GLY A 826 -12.96 -39.93 -18.09
C GLY A 826 -12.23 -39.78 -16.75
N LEU A 827 -12.80 -39.06 -15.83
CA LEU A 827 -12.24 -38.88 -14.47
C LEU A 827 -12.18 -40.25 -13.77
N PRO A 828 -11.00 -40.65 -13.26
CA PRO A 828 -10.82 -41.97 -12.71
C PRO A 828 -11.48 -42.08 -11.32
N THR A 829 -12.20 -43.18 -11.08
CA THR A 829 -12.67 -43.62 -9.78
C THR A 829 -11.66 -44.60 -9.16
N ASP A 830 -11.84 -44.96 -7.87
CA ASP A 830 -10.94 -45.89 -7.17
C ASP A 830 -10.84 -47.27 -7.84
N GLN A 831 -11.81 -47.66 -8.65
CA GLN A 831 -11.85 -48.93 -9.37
C GLN A 831 -11.43 -48.79 -10.85
N SER A 832 -11.16 -47.60 -11.32
CA SER A 832 -10.75 -47.40 -12.73
C SER A 832 -9.36 -47.98 -13.01
N LYS A 833 -9.23 -48.63 -14.18
CA LYS A 833 -7.92 -49.12 -14.63
C LYS A 833 -7.36 -48.20 -15.72
N PRO A 834 -6.09 -47.79 -15.62
CA PRO A 834 -5.45 -46.99 -16.66
C PRO A 834 -5.32 -47.81 -17.95
N PHE A 835 -5.56 -47.21 -19.08
CA PHE A 835 -5.31 -47.83 -20.39
C PHE A 835 -3.82 -47.78 -20.76
N MET A 836 -3.05 -46.88 -20.13
CA MET A 836 -1.62 -46.76 -20.36
C MET A 836 -0.97 -46.07 -19.14
N SER A 837 0.30 -46.37 -18.88
CA SER A 837 1.18 -45.58 -17.98
C SER A 837 2.31 -45.00 -18.79
N VAL A 838 2.65 -43.73 -18.55
CA VAL A 838 3.65 -42.98 -19.30
C VAL A 838 4.58 -42.23 -18.36
N ASN A 839 5.80 -41.98 -18.80
CA ASN A 839 6.73 -41.08 -18.15
C ASN A 839 6.81 -39.80 -18.97
N MET A 840 6.60 -38.66 -18.33
CA MET A 840 6.55 -37.35 -18.97
C MET A 840 7.31 -36.32 -18.19
N LYS A 841 7.93 -35.39 -18.90
CA LYS A 841 8.56 -34.21 -18.33
C LYS A 841 7.62 -33.03 -18.40
N VAL A 842 7.48 -32.29 -17.31
CA VAL A 842 6.77 -31.00 -17.30
C VAL A 842 7.70 -29.95 -17.88
N LEU A 843 7.27 -29.26 -18.91
CA LEU A 843 8.08 -28.26 -19.62
C LEU A 843 7.71 -26.84 -19.24
N ASP A 844 6.41 -26.57 -19.13
CA ASP A 844 5.88 -25.24 -18.88
C ASP A 844 4.54 -25.33 -18.14
N VAL A 845 4.30 -24.39 -17.22
CA VAL A 845 3.14 -24.39 -16.33
C VAL A 845 2.56 -22.98 -16.21
N PRO A 846 1.89 -22.46 -17.24
CA PRO A 846 1.18 -21.20 -17.12
C PRO A 846 0.00 -21.35 -16.17
N GLN A 847 -0.15 -20.39 -15.27
CA GLN A 847 -1.36 -20.19 -14.48
C GLN A 847 -2.17 -19.08 -15.11
N PHE A 848 -3.48 -19.22 -15.11
CA PHE A 848 -4.37 -18.22 -15.67
C PHE A 848 -5.50 -17.88 -14.71
N GLU A 849 -6.01 -16.68 -14.87
CA GLU A 849 -7.23 -16.20 -14.24
C GLU A 849 -7.93 -15.23 -15.19
N HIS A 850 -9.24 -15.23 -15.21
CA HIS A 850 -10.04 -14.27 -15.97
C HIS A 850 -11.37 -14.02 -15.27
N PHE A 851 -12.09 -12.99 -15.72
CA PHE A 851 -13.37 -12.63 -15.18
C PHE A 851 -14.46 -13.63 -15.55
N ASP A 852 -15.47 -13.74 -14.69
CA ASP A 852 -16.67 -14.50 -14.99
C ASP A 852 -17.52 -13.75 -16.02
N ASP A 853 -17.97 -14.44 -17.08
CA ASP A 853 -18.72 -13.85 -18.19
C ASP A 853 -20.07 -13.28 -17.78
N GLU A 854 -20.68 -13.80 -16.70
CA GLU A 854 -21.97 -13.31 -16.20
C GLU A 854 -21.80 -11.97 -15.48
N GLU A 855 -20.70 -11.81 -14.76
CA GLU A 855 -20.38 -10.57 -14.03
C GLU A 855 -19.72 -9.52 -14.92
N HIS A 856 -18.94 -9.98 -15.92
CA HIS A 856 -18.15 -9.15 -16.81
C HIS A 856 -18.38 -9.53 -18.29
N PRO A 857 -19.58 -9.34 -18.80
CA PRO A 857 -19.91 -9.72 -20.19
C PRO A 857 -19.17 -8.88 -21.25
N GLU A 858 -18.49 -7.83 -20.84
CA GLU A 858 -17.65 -7.01 -21.71
C GLU A 858 -16.28 -7.63 -22.02
N PHE A 859 -15.86 -8.63 -21.23
CA PHE A 859 -14.61 -9.34 -21.49
C PHE A 859 -14.86 -10.61 -22.31
N SER A 860 -13.89 -10.93 -23.16
CA SER A 860 -13.91 -12.19 -23.90
C SER A 860 -13.55 -13.34 -22.99
N SER A 861 -14.24 -14.46 -23.14
CA SER A 861 -13.91 -15.72 -22.46
C SER A 861 -12.83 -16.56 -23.16
N PHE A 862 -12.31 -16.10 -24.29
CA PHE A 862 -11.19 -16.75 -24.98
C PHE A 862 -9.86 -16.12 -24.58
N PHE A 863 -8.92 -16.99 -24.20
CA PHE A 863 -7.55 -16.60 -23.85
C PHE A 863 -6.54 -17.45 -24.63
N MET A 864 -5.44 -16.84 -25.03
CA MET A 864 -4.35 -17.53 -25.71
C MET A 864 -3.10 -17.57 -24.82
N TYR A 865 -2.48 -18.74 -24.74
CA TYR A 865 -1.28 -19.03 -23.97
C TYR A 865 -0.25 -19.73 -24.87
N GLY A 866 0.98 -19.87 -24.35
CA GLY A 866 2.03 -20.59 -25.05
C GLY A 866 3.13 -19.67 -25.59
N ASN A 867 3.69 -20.03 -26.74
CA ASN A 867 4.69 -19.24 -27.43
C ASN A 867 4.43 -19.26 -28.95
N GLU A 868 5.22 -18.52 -29.73
CA GLU A 868 5.06 -18.38 -31.17
C GLU A 868 4.99 -19.74 -31.94
N LYS A 869 5.69 -20.74 -31.45
CA LYS A 869 5.75 -22.06 -32.04
C LYS A 869 4.68 -23.04 -31.52
N SER A 870 4.10 -22.75 -30.38
CA SER A 870 3.20 -23.65 -29.65
C SER A 870 2.19 -22.85 -28.83
N ALA A 871 1.24 -22.23 -29.52
CA ALA A 871 0.14 -21.51 -28.89
C ALA A 871 -1.08 -22.40 -28.71
N PHE A 872 -1.86 -22.17 -27.67
CA PHE A 872 -3.14 -22.83 -27.47
C PHE A 872 -4.20 -21.81 -27.03
N LEU A 873 -5.41 -22.05 -27.53
CA LEU A 873 -6.59 -21.24 -27.22
C LEU A 873 -7.42 -21.95 -26.16
N PHE A 874 -7.87 -21.18 -25.18
CA PHE A 874 -8.62 -21.67 -24.05
C PHE A 874 -9.91 -20.87 -23.90
N HIS A 875 -11.05 -21.54 -23.78
CA HIS A 875 -12.34 -20.92 -23.57
C HIS A 875 -12.94 -21.37 -22.24
N ILE A 876 -13.35 -20.42 -21.44
CA ILE A 876 -13.95 -20.67 -20.13
C ILE A 876 -15.21 -19.80 -20.03
N PRO A 877 -16.41 -20.34 -20.31
CA PRO A 877 -17.62 -19.53 -20.34
C PRO A 877 -17.98 -19.03 -18.93
N THR A 878 -18.47 -19.80 -18.04
CA THR A 878 -18.95 -19.29 -16.75
C THR A 878 -18.21 -19.83 -15.53
N LYS A 879 -17.90 -21.11 -15.50
CA LYS A 879 -17.34 -21.75 -14.28
C LYS A 879 -16.26 -22.78 -14.55
N LYS A 880 -16.10 -23.20 -15.77
CA LYS A 880 -15.18 -24.27 -16.14
C LYS A 880 -14.79 -24.18 -17.61
N PRO A 881 -13.58 -24.64 -17.95
CA PRO A 881 -13.17 -24.68 -19.32
C PRO A 881 -14.02 -25.65 -20.12
N ASP A 882 -14.54 -25.22 -21.24
CA ASP A 882 -15.22 -26.04 -22.21
C ASP A 882 -14.44 -26.26 -23.52
N PHE A 883 -13.34 -25.54 -23.65
CA PHE A 883 -12.49 -25.61 -24.83
C PHE A 883 -11.02 -25.37 -24.49
N LEU A 884 -10.17 -26.26 -24.96
CA LEU A 884 -8.72 -26.08 -24.89
C LEU A 884 -8.12 -26.70 -26.15
N GLN A 885 -7.44 -25.92 -26.97
CA GLN A 885 -6.93 -26.39 -28.25
C GLN A 885 -5.59 -25.75 -28.65
N ILE A 886 -4.72 -26.58 -29.27
CA ILE A 886 -3.52 -26.06 -29.91
C ILE A 886 -3.96 -25.31 -31.17
N VAL A 887 -3.42 -24.12 -31.37
CA VAL A 887 -3.68 -23.24 -32.50
C VAL A 887 -2.38 -22.87 -33.20
N GLN A 888 -2.46 -22.60 -34.50
CA GLN A 888 -1.38 -21.99 -35.25
C GLN A 888 -1.74 -20.54 -35.55
N LEU A 889 -0.81 -19.66 -35.25
CA LEU A 889 -0.90 -18.25 -35.59
C LEU A 889 -0.20 -18.00 -36.92
N ASP A 890 -0.82 -17.22 -37.81
CA ASP A 890 -0.17 -16.81 -39.06
C ASP A 890 0.96 -15.83 -38.78
N ASP A 891 0.75 -14.90 -37.88
CA ASP A 891 1.75 -13.97 -37.34
C ASP A 891 1.35 -13.61 -35.90
N ILE A 892 2.31 -13.49 -34.99
CA ILE A 892 2.11 -12.76 -33.76
C ILE A 892 2.25 -11.26 -34.09
N PRO A 893 1.21 -10.46 -33.91
CA PRO A 893 1.29 -9.05 -34.22
C PRO A 893 2.42 -8.38 -33.42
N LYS A 894 3.33 -7.67 -34.09
CA LYS A 894 4.33 -6.84 -33.42
C LYS A 894 3.65 -5.81 -32.54
N GLY A 895 4.05 -5.71 -31.28
CA GLY A 895 3.47 -4.77 -30.33
C GLY A 895 2.49 -5.36 -29.32
N VAL A 896 2.18 -6.65 -29.37
CA VAL A 896 1.40 -7.34 -28.31
C VAL A 896 2.25 -7.54 -27.05
N GLY A 897 3.53 -7.22 -27.06
CA GLY A 897 4.44 -7.34 -25.95
C GLY A 897 5.40 -6.19 -25.81
N THR A 898 6.24 -6.25 -24.81
CA THR A 898 7.45 -5.45 -24.85
C THR A 898 8.26 -5.88 -26.08
N GLU A 899 8.88 -4.94 -26.80
CA GLU A 899 9.70 -5.22 -27.99
C GLU A 899 10.77 -6.31 -27.73
N ASP A 900 11.05 -6.62 -26.45
CA ASP A 900 12.13 -7.47 -26.00
C ASP A 900 11.74 -8.94 -25.75
N ASP A 901 10.46 -9.28 -25.50
CA ASP A 901 10.04 -10.66 -25.25
C ASP A 901 8.56 -10.94 -25.62
N PRO A 902 8.29 -11.31 -26.88
CA PRO A 902 6.93 -11.68 -27.29
C PRO A 902 6.42 -12.98 -26.63
N ASP A 903 7.31 -13.85 -26.13
CA ASP A 903 6.93 -15.08 -25.44
C ASP A 903 6.36 -14.80 -24.03
N LEU A 904 6.74 -13.69 -23.40
CA LEU A 904 6.27 -13.30 -22.06
C LEU A 904 4.74 -13.08 -22.03
N LEU A 905 4.17 -12.61 -23.11
CA LEU A 905 2.74 -12.35 -23.27
C LEU A 905 1.88 -13.59 -23.29
N LEU A 906 2.32 -14.55 -24.08
CA LEU A 906 1.63 -15.82 -24.20
C LEU A 906 1.78 -16.66 -22.93
N LYS A 907 2.74 -16.35 -22.09
CA LYS A 907 2.94 -16.98 -20.79
C LYS A 907 1.88 -16.57 -19.75
N HIS A 908 1.43 -15.32 -19.81
CA HIS A 908 0.41 -14.77 -18.91
C HIS A 908 -1.02 -14.82 -19.48
N GLY A 909 -1.15 -15.26 -20.73
CA GLY A 909 -2.42 -15.28 -21.44
C GLY A 909 -2.81 -13.94 -22.06
N ILE A 910 -3.29 -13.98 -23.30
CA ILE A 910 -3.82 -12.83 -24.03
C ILE A 910 -5.30 -13.04 -24.25
N GLU A 911 -6.10 -12.01 -23.96
CA GLU A 911 -7.52 -12.00 -24.31
C GLU A 911 -7.68 -11.97 -25.84
N VAL A 912 -8.51 -12.86 -26.34
CA VAL A 912 -8.76 -13.00 -27.78
C VAL A 912 -10.25 -12.91 -28.06
N GLN A 913 -10.64 -11.96 -28.89
CA GLN A 913 -12.00 -11.88 -29.43
C GLN A 913 -12.07 -12.62 -30.73
N ILE A 914 -12.93 -13.63 -30.80
CA ILE A 914 -13.20 -14.42 -32.02
C ILE A 914 -14.69 -14.28 -32.35
N PRO A 915 -15.08 -13.30 -33.16
CA PRO A 915 -16.50 -13.00 -33.40
C PRO A 915 -17.31 -14.19 -33.96
N ASP A 916 -16.66 -15.04 -34.77
CA ASP A 916 -17.30 -16.22 -35.34
C ASP A 916 -17.56 -17.34 -34.33
N LEU A 917 -17.01 -17.25 -33.14
CA LEU A 917 -17.17 -18.21 -32.05
C LEU A 917 -17.96 -17.63 -30.86
N SER A 918 -18.27 -16.33 -30.89
CA SER A 918 -19.02 -15.69 -29.81
C SER A 918 -20.45 -16.24 -29.75
N GLY A 919 -20.82 -16.79 -28.59
CA GLY A 919 -22.17 -17.25 -28.28
C GLY A 919 -22.45 -18.73 -28.53
N SER A 920 -21.50 -19.50 -29.04
CA SER A 920 -21.70 -20.96 -29.14
C SER A 920 -20.39 -21.74 -29.38
N PRO A 921 -19.62 -22.02 -28.31
CA PRO A 921 -18.43 -22.88 -28.42
C PRO A 921 -18.76 -24.27 -28.99
N THR A 922 -20.00 -24.71 -28.84
CA THR A 922 -20.52 -25.94 -29.48
C THR A 922 -20.44 -25.96 -31.01
N ILE A 923 -20.32 -24.84 -31.68
CA ILE A 923 -20.09 -24.80 -33.16
C ILE A 923 -18.76 -25.40 -33.56
N ILE A 924 -17.77 -25.37 -32.64
CA ILE A 924 -16.47 -25.99 -32.85
C ILE A 924 -16.51 -27.51 -32.62
N ALA A 925 -17.52 -28.00 -31.95
CA ALA A 925 -17.76 -29.42 -31.74
C ALA A 925 -18.29 -30.05 -33.04
N GLY A 926 -17.39 -30.39 -33.95
CA GLY A 926 -17.72 -31.35 -35.04
C GLY A 926 -17.99 -32.74 -34.46
N THR A 927 -18.87 -33.48 -35.05
CA THR A 927 -19.02 -34.88 -34.72
C THR A 927 -17.71 -35.65 -34.89
N PRO A 928 -17.43 -36.70 -34.14
CA PRO A 928 -16.21 -37.50 -34.21
C PRO A 928 -15.92 -38.08 -35.62
N SER A 929 -16.91 -38.09 -36.50
CA SER A 929 -16.84 -38.58 -37.86
C SER A 929 -16.29 -37.60 -38.91
N ASP A 930 -16.10 -36.32 -38.57
CA ASP A 930 -15.59 -35.33 -39.50
C ASP A 930 -14.13 -34.98 -39.18
N PRO A 931 -13.15 -35.54 -39.91
CA PRO A 931 -11.76 -35.18 -39.72
C PRO A 931 -11.63 -33.70 -40.05
N LEU A 932 -11.24 -32.94 -39.08
CA LEU A 932 -11.19 -31.48 -39.06
C LEU A 932 -10.43 -30.92 -40.24
N LYS A 933 -11.13 -30.24 -41.10
CA LYS A 933 -10.53 -29.27 -42.01
C LYS A 933 -9.91 -28.20 -41.20
N LYS A 934 -8.66 -27.81 -41.54
CA LYS A 934 -8.01 -26.63 -40.97
C LYS A 934 -8.94 -25.45 -41.14
N LEU A 935 -9.54 -25.02 -40.03
CA LEU A 935 -10.45 -23.89 -40.04
C LEU A 935 -9.64 -22.64 -39.66
N LYS A 936 -9.85 -21.59 -40.39
CA LYS A 936 -9.20 -20.31 -40.23
C LYS A 936 -10.23 -19.30 -39.68
N TYR A 937 -9.97 -18.71 -38.53
CA TYR A 937 -10.86 -17.74 -37.89
C TYR A 937 -10.20 -16.38 -37.80
N HIS A 938 -10.97 -15.32 -37.96
CA HIS A 938 -10.53 -13.99 -37.69
C HIS A 938 -10.52 -13.80 -36.15
N ALA A 939 -9.42 -13.28 -35.62
CA ALA A 939 -9.26 -13.02 -34.21
C ALA A 939 -8.74 -11.59 -34.00
N THR A 940 -9.17 -10.97 -32.92
CA THR A 940 -8.65 -9.70 -32.45
C THR A 940 -7.97 -9.93 -31.10
N PHE A 941 -6.69 -9.71 -31.04
CA PHE A 941 -5.98 -9.69 -29.79
C PHE A 941 -6.19 -8.33 -29.11
N VAL A 942 -6.51 -8.34 -27.84
CA VAL A 942 -6.58 -7.14 -27.03
C VAL A 942 -5.29 -7.07 -26.22
N GLY A 943 -4.39 -6.18 -26.63
CA GLY A 943 -3.13 -5.94 -25.93
C GLY A 943 -3.35 -5.38 -24.53
N ILE A 944 -2.29 -5.32 -23.73
CA ILE A 944 -2.27 -4.76 -22.37
C ILE A 944 -2.71 -3.30 -22.34
N ASP A 945 -2.35 -2.60 -23.38
CA ASP A 945 -2.62 -1.18 -23.61
C ASP A 945 -4.00 -0.93 -24.24
N GLY A 946 -4.83 -2.01 -24.36
CA GLY A 946 -6.13 -1.95 -25.02
C GLY A 946 -6.02 -1.79 -26.55
N VAL A 947 -4.83 -1.94 -27.13
CA VAL A 947 -4.66 -1.92 -28.59
C VAL A 947 -5.20 -3.22 -29.17
N GLU A 948 -6.17 -3.09 -30.05
CA GLU A 948 -6.73 -4.22 -30.80
C GLU A 948 -5.85 -4.53 -32.03
N MET A 949 -5.44 -5.78 -32.15
CA MET A 949 -4.67 -6.26 -33.30
C MET A 949 -5.38 -7.43 -33.98
N LYS A 950 -5.67 -7.23 -35.24
CA LYS A 950 -6.38 -8.23 -36.05
C LYS A 950 -5.41 -9.27 -36.59
N THR A 951 -5.73 -10.54 -36.39
CA THR A 951 -4.97 -11.68 -36.88
C THR A 951 -5.88 -12.81 -37.35
N THR A 952 -5.29 -13.91 -37.70
CA THR A 952 -6.04 -15.12 -38.03
C THR A 952 -5.49 -16.30 -37.25
N VAL A 953 -6.38 -17.02 -36.58
CA VAL A 953 -6.09 -18.21 -35.81
C VAL A 953 -6.50 -19.45 -36.65
N LYS A 954 -5.58 -20.39 -36.85
CA LYS A 954 -5.85 -21.70 -37.47
C LYS A 954 -5.99 -22.74 -36.38
N ILE A 955 -7.12 -23.43 -36.36
CA ILE A 955 -7.38 -24.53 -35.44
C ILE A 955 -7.20 -25.85 -36.19
N ASP A 956 -6.20 -26.63 -35.82
CA ASP A 956 -5.83 -27.85 -36.54
C ASP A 956 -6.65 -29.08 -36.19
N ARG A 957 -7.09 -29.21 -34.92
CA ARG A 957 -7.92 -30.32 -34.44
C ARG A 957 -8.87 -29.86 -33.37
N LYS A 958 -10.05 -30.50 -33.31
CA LYS A 958 -11.03 -30.28 -32.25
C LYS A 958 -10.96 -31.36 -31.20
N ILE A 959 -10.96 -30.96 -29.96
CA ILE A 959 -11.26 -31.82 -28.83
C ILE A 959 -12.40 -31.18 -28.09
N TYR A 960 -13.45 -31.94 -27.97
CA TYR A 960 -14.64 -31.50 -27.25
C TYR A 960 -14.54 -31.90 -25.78
N PHE A 961 -14.72 -30.93 -24.91
CA PHE A 961 -14.99 -31.19 -23.50
C PHE A 961 -16.50 -31.01 -23.27
N ASP A 962 -17.19 -32.11 -22.93
CA ASP A 962 -18.51 -31.95 -22.37
C ASP A 962 -18.40 -31.33 -20.97
N GLY A 963 -18.88 -30.11 -20.87
CA GLY A 963 -18.93 -29.43 -19.61
C GLY A 963 -19.71 -30.15 -18.49
N THR A 964 -20.58 -31.07 -18.81
CA THR A 964 -21.36 -31.83 -17.81
C THR A 964 -20.56 -32.91 -17.11
N THR A 965 -19.46 -33.40 -17.72
CA THR A 965 -18.62 -34.46 -17.14
C THR A 965 -17.56 -33.98 -16.15
N ILE A 966 -17.31 -32.67 -16.05
CA ILE A 966 -16.30 -32.09 -15.18
C ILE A 966 -16.90 -31.48 -13.90
N ASN A 967 -18.18 -31.68 -13.66
CA ASN A 967 -18.88 -31.20 -12.46
C ASN A 967 -18.60 -32.10 -11.26
N TYR A 968 -17.80 -31.62 -10.34
CA TYR A 968 -17.69 -32.06 -8.95
C TYR A 968 -17.86 -30.89 -7.98
#